data_858b1ec8a4b2fcaecd580ac5b3f8a6af
#
_entry.id   858b1ec8a4b2fcaecd580ac5b3f8a6af
#
_cell.length_a   1.000
_cell.length_b   1.000
_cell.length_c   1.000
_cell.angle_alpha   90.00
_cell.angle_beta   90.00
_cell.angle_gamma   90.00
#
_symmetry.space_group_name_H-M   'P 1'
#
loop_
_entity.id
_entity.type
_entity.pdbx_description
1 polymer ?
#
loop_
_entity_poly.entity_id
_entity_poly.type
_entity_poly.pdbx_seq_one_letter_code
_entity_poly.pdbx_strand_id
1 'polypeptide(L)'
;MRGTRNLARVVATLLANTLLLSTGQAYADQRTEARAHFRKGMTAIVDGHYDTAIDELKRAYAILPHPNVLYNIAHAYVDIGDLDNATLYYHRYLESSPTDRDEVLQIVATLEARIRKQQAQLLESQQSQGGAAPSPESPHTAGPEAGGGQPGQPGQATPSTPPGGTGATGEGTPPNGPAASAAQSISNAPNAARPPLSTPTWAGVLKTEEVFEETVITASKASQNPLDAPNSTSIITAQDIRLSGITKIPELLRRLAGVEIMETTSAQTEASLRGFNQRLSNKVLVLVDGRSVYVDLIGATFWGLMSIGVEDIERIEVVRGPGSALYGADAFNGVINIITRQPGDGASGFNLGYGDLNASHGTIWTTGRDKDTAYRVSAGYDYLPRWSREVPPDRADLHLATSDQDMSQRTLRLDATVMRKLTRNVTAEIQGGYSYGSYEILSIGGEQDHVLSPIQSSDVTVLLHSKHFEARAFWNRINAFQQDNAAYFGQSLLPAQSLLDVVDGELRLFDQFETGKGIAHHLQLGTEYRLKTVQWTYQARDEIEHHAGVFVQDEVRFGTRLAAFGDYRADYVPYLDRVVQSARGAILSHPTRRSTVRGIFGTAFRTPTFLESYLDIPFQLPVTGGALLTQSKLSRLEPERILTTELGYLNSDSDYITIDSALFYNHVSNLIDIAPIEPVTLGDVTSQHVPTAQSSSTGLYPLFFNGFENQCQTFGVYGAELGLRTFPVEGLDLYANYTFMQVKQANSGCSAAQLALIANDARTSAHKLNTGIQVRTPLRIDGSIDFHYVSPQDWAEQITDIQTQRLEYQSFHLGAYTLLNARLGYRFQHDHAELSGVAFNLLDDRHREHPFGQFIGRRLMAFFAYNF
;
A
#
# COMPACT_ATOMS: atom_id res chain seq x y z
N MET A 1 -13.60 -22.86 28.17
CA MET A 1 -14.69 -23.40 27.33
C MET A 1 -16.13 -22.87 27.63
N ARG A 2 -16.50 -22.43 28.83
CA ARG A 2 -17.84 -21.80 29.06
C ARG A 2 -17.91 -20.32 28.69
N GLY A 3 -16.82 -19.56 28.76
CA GLY A 3 -16.76 -18.16 28.40
C GLY A 3 -16.90 -17.89 26.90
N THR A 4 -16.31 -18.69 26.04
CA THR A 4 -16.34 -18.54 24.58
C THR A 4 -17.71 -18.81 23.96
N ARG A 5 -18.53 -19.70 24.56
CA ARG A 5 -19.91 -19.92 24.10
C ARG A 5 -20.87 -18.76 24.40
N ASN A 6 -20.64 -18.03 25.47
CA ASN A 6 -21.45 -16.87 25.80
C ASN A 6 -21.08 -15.65 24.94
N LEU A 7 -19.80 -15.46 24.63
CA LEU A 7 -19.35 -14.38 23.75
C LEU A 7 -19.85 -14.58 22.32
N ALA A 8 -19.78 -15.80 21.79
CA ALA A 8 -20.33 -16.14 20.47
C ALA A 8 -21.84 -15.89 20.38
N ARG A 9 -22.59 -16.14 21.46
CA ARG A 9 -24.03 -15.83 21.53
C ARG A 9 -24.29 -14.32 21.59
N VAL A 10 -23.51 -13.56 22.35
CA VAL A 10 -23.62 -12.10 22.43
C VAL A 10 -23.29 -11.45 21.10
N VAL A 11 -22.21 -11.89 20.42
CA VAL A 11 -21.82 -11.42 19.09
C VAL A 11 -22.88 -11.80 18.05
N ALA A 12 -23.40 -13.04 18.08
CA ALA A 12 -24.48 -13.47 17.18
C ALA A 12 -25.78 -12.69 17.43
N THR A 13 -26.10 -12.37 18.68
CA THR A 13 -27.31 -11.59 19.03
C THR A 13 -27.16 -10.12 18.66
N LEU A 14 -25.97 -9.53 18.81
CA LEU A 14 -25.66 -8.19 18.34
C LEU A 14 -25.69 -8.12 16.81
N LEU A 15 -25.12 -9.09 16.10
CA LEU A 15 -25.20 -9.19 14.64
C LEU A 15 -26.65 -9.37 14.15
N ALA A 16 -27.44 -10.23 14.79
CA ALA A 16 -28.84 -10.44 14.45
C ALA A 16 -29.68 -9.17 14.69
N ASN A 17 -29.42 -8.44 15.79
CA ASN A 17 -30.15 -7.19 16.08
C ASN A 17 -29.69 -6.05 15.15
N THR A 18 -28.42 -6.01 14.72
CA THR A 18 -27.94 -5.04 13.73
C THR A 18 -28.52 -5.31 12.35
N LEU A 19 -28.67 -6.58 11.96
CA LEU A 19 -29.34 -6.99 10.72
C LEU A 19 -30.85 -6.70 10.70
N LEU A 20 -31.50 -6.74 11.85
CA LEU A 20 -32.95 -6.45 11.97
C LEU A 20 -33.29 -4.95 12.02
N LEU A 21 -32.29 -4.09 12.31
CA LEU A 21 -32.48 -2.63 12.34
C LEU A 21 -32.08 -1.94 11.01
N SER A 22 -31.55 -2.67 10.03
CA SER A 22 -31.09 -2.12 8.75
C SER A 22 -32.13 -2.24 7.64
N THR A 23 -33.25 -1.52 7.77
CA THR A 23 -34.12 -1.19 6.60
C THR A 23 -33.64 0.10 5.89
N GLY A 24 -32.44 0.58 6.20
CA GLY A 24 -31.77 1.70 5.53
C GLY A 24 -30.66 1.18 4.61
N GLN A 25 -30.64 1.65 3.37
CA GLN A 25 -29.61 1.33 2.39
C GLN A 25 -28.22 1.64 2.97
N ALA A 26 -27.42 0.61 3.16
CA ALA A 26 -26.01 0.70 3.56
C ALA A 26 -25.14 0.57 2.30
N TYR A 27 -23.97 1.24 2.25
CA TYR A 27 -23.17 1.42 1.01
C TYR A 27 -21.94 0.51 0.96
N ALA A 28 -21.73 -0.23 -0.14
CA ALA A 28 -20.56 -1.05 -0.44
C ALA A 28 -19.26 -0.21 -0.59
N ASP A 29 -18.11 -0.85 -0.80
CA ASP A 29 -16.89 -0.12 -1.21
C ASP A 29 -17.23 0.94 -2.25
N GLN A 30 -16.76 2.17 -2.04
CA GLN A 30 -17.09 3.31 -2.92
C GLN A 30 -16.87 3.01 -4.40
N ARG A 31 -15.83 2.23 -4.74
CA ARG A 31 -15.57 1.80 -6.13
C ARG A 31 -16.64 0.82 -6.63
N THR A 32 -16.96 -0.18 -5.82
CA THR A 32 -17.98 -1.20 -6.16
C THR A 32 -19.36 -0.58 -6.28
N GLU A 33 -19.69 0.35 -5.39
CA GLU A 33 -20.96 1.10 -5.43
C GLU A 33 -21.03 2.03 -6.64
N ALA A 34 -19.99 2.86 -6.85
CA ALA A 34 -19.88 3.73 -8.01
C ALA A 34 -19.99 2.92 -9.32
N ARG A 35 -19.31 1.76 -9.37
CA ARG A 35 -19.37 0.83 -10.50
C ARG A 35 -20.76 0.27 -10.72
N ALA A 36 -21.48 -0.10 -9.65
CA ALA A 36 -22.86 -0.60 -9.77
C ALA A 36 -23.80 0.46 -10.35
N HIS A 37 -23.71 1.71 -9.86
CA HIS A 37 -24.46 2.84 -10.40
C HIS A 37 -24.06 3.17 -11.83
N PHE A 38 -22.77 3.18 -12.13
CA PHE A 38 -22.26 3.40 -13.48
C PHE A 38 -22.82 2.35 -14.46
N ARG A 39 -22.81 1.09 -14.07
CA ARG A 39 -23.33 -0.01 -14.88
C ARG A 39 -24.83 0.09 -15.12
N LYS A 40 -25.61 0.43 -14.09
CA LYS A 40 -27.04 0.72 -14.21
C LYS A 40 -27.27 1.88 -15.18
N GLY A 41 -26.48 2.94 -15.07
CA GLY A 41 -26.52 4.07 -15.97
C GLY A 41 -26.20 3.68 -17.43
N MET A 42 -25.16 2.91 -17.65
CA MET A 42 -24.78 2.42 -18.98
C MET A 42 -25.85 1.49 -19.59
N THR A 43 -26.43 0.59 -18.78
CA THR A 43 -27.55 -0.25 -19.23
C THR A 43 -28.75 0.60 -19.60
N ALA A 44 -29.08 1.61 -18.80
CA ALA A 44 -30.17 2.51 -19.07
C ALA A 44 -29.94 3.34 -20.37
N ILE A 45 -28.71 3.71 -20.71
CA ILE A 45 -28.38 4.32 -22.02
C ILE A 45 -28.72 3.36 -23.16
N VAL A 46 -28.28 2.09 -23.05
CA VAL A 46 -28.53 1.07 -24.06
C VAL A 46 -30.02 0.82 -24.25
N ASP A 47 -30.78 0.84 -23.13
CA ASP A 47 -32.23 0.63 -23.11
C ASP A 47 -33.02 1.89 -23.53
N GLY A 48 -32.35 3.03 -23.76
CA GLY A 48 -32.95 4.30 -24.15
C GLY A 48 -33.62 5.07 -23.02
N HIS A 49 -33.36 4.69 -21.74
CA HIS A 49 -33.88 5.34 -20.54
C HIS A 49 -32.91 6.41 -20.04
N TYR A 50 -32.71 7.47 -20.82
CA TYR A 50 -31.62 8.45 -20.60
C TYR A 50 -31.72 9.24 -19.29
N ASP A 51 -32.95 9.59 -18.82
CA ASP A 51 -33.12 10.28 -17.55
C ASP A 51 -32.61 9.42 -16.37
N THR A 52 -32.98 8.11 -16.38
CA THR A 52 -32.48 7.14 -15.39
C THR A 52 -30.97 6.97 -15.51
N ALA A 53 -30.46 6.95 -16.74
CA ALA A 53 -29.01 6.84 -16.99
C ALA A 53 -28.23 8.02 -16.39
N ILE A 54 -28.72 9.25 -16.63
CA ILE A 54 -28.11 10.47 -16.09
C ILE A 54 -28.11 10.46 -14.56
N ASP A 55 -29.21 10.07 -13.94
CA ASP A 55 -29.31 10.01 -12.47
C ASP A 55 -28.37 8.97 -11.89
N GLU A 56 -28.30 7.78 -12.45
CA GLU A 56 -27.39 6.72 -12.00
C GLU A 56 -25.92 7.08 -12.23
N LEU A 57 -25.56 7.67 -13.38
CA LEU A 57 -24.21 8.16 -13.62
C LEU A 57 -23.81 9.31 -12.70
N LYS A 58 -24.75 10.23 -12.38
CA LYS A 58 -24.49 11.29 -11.38
C LYS A 58 -24.25 10.72 -10.00
N ARG A 59 -24.98 9.67 -9.60
CA ARG A 59 -24.73 8.95 -8.34
C ARG A 59 -23.35 8.30 -8.35
N ALA A 60 -22.99 7.61 -9.45
CA ALA A 60 -21.65 7.03 -9.61
C ALA A 60 -20.56 8.09 -9.43
N TYR A 61 -20.74 9.27 -10.05
CA TYR A 61 -19.80 10.38 -9.93
C TYR A 61 -19.74 10.98 -8.52
N ALA A 62 -20.87 11.08 -7.84
CA ALA A 62 -20.93 11.60 -6.48
C ALA A 62 -20.24 10.67 -5.46
N ILE A 63 -20.27 9.36 -5.70
CA ILE A 63 -19.64 8.35 -4.84
C ILE A 63 -18.13 8.33 -5.09
N LEU A 64 -17.72 8.23 -6.35
CA LEU A 64 -16.32 8.22 -6.78
C LEU A 64 -16.15 9.08 -8.02
N PRO A 65 -15.71 10.35 -7.88
CA PRO A 65 -15.51 11.25 -9.00
C PRO A 65 -14.47 10.69 -9.99
N HIS A 66 -14.90 10.49 -11.24
CA HIS A 66 -14.00 10.11 -12.31
C HIS A 66 -14.37 10.83 -13.62
N PRO A 67 -13.39 11.40 -14.36
CA PRO A 67 -13.67 12.17 -15.57
C PRO A 67 -14.52 11.43 -16.62
N ASN A 68 -14.27 10.14 -16.86
CA ASN A 68 -15.01 9.37 -17.84
C ASN A 68 -16.52 9.26 -17.56
N VAL A 69 -16.91 9.38 -16.27
CA VAL A 69 -18.33 9.42 -15.90
C VAL A 69 -18.97 10.72 -16.41
N LEU A 70 -18.26 11.85 -16.29
CA LEU A 70 -18.71 13.15 -16.83
C LEU A 70 -18.91 13.09 -18.33
N TYR A 71 -18.00 12.40 -19.04
CA TYR A 71 -18.12 12.16 -20.48
C TYR A 71 -19.42 11.40 -20.80
N ASN A 72 -19.71 10.30 -20.10
CA ASN A 72 -20.92 9.51 -20.34
C ASN A 72 -22.19 10.26 -19.96
N ILE A 73 -22.17 11.09 -18.91
CA ILE A 73 -23.28 11.99 -18.56
C ILE A 73 -23.52 13.00 -19.70
N ALA A 74 -22.44 13.62 -20.21
CA ALA A 74 -22.55 14.54 -21.34
C ALA A 74 -23.14 13.88 -22.57
N HIS A 75 -22.70 12.64 -22.89
CA HIS A 75 -23.22 11.84 -23.99
C HIS A 75 -24.72 11.57 -23.85
N ALA A 76 -25.16 11.14 -22.64
CA ALA A 76 -26.58 10.90 -22.36
C ALA A 76 -27.43 12.19 -22.51
N TYR A 77 -26.89 13.36 -22.18
CA TYR A 77 -27.55 14.65 -22.42
C TYR A 77 -27.65 14.99 -23.93
N VAL A 78 -26.65 14.59 -24.76
CA VAL A 78 -26.76 14.69 -26.21
C VAL A 78 -27.92 13.88 -26.75
N ASP A 79 -28.10 12.66 -26.24
CA ASP A 79 -29.12 11.73 -26.67
C ASP A 79 -30.55 12.21 -26.35
N ILE A 80 -30.76 12.92 -25.24
CA ILE A 80 -32.06 13.56 -24.95
C ILE A 80 -32.25 14.91 -25.61
N GLY A 81 -31.19 15.45 -26.26
CA GLY A 81 -31.24 16.74 -26.93
C GLY A 81 -31.03 17.96 -26.02
N ASP A 82 -30.61 17.77 -24.77
CA ASP A 82 -30.22 18.85 -23.84
C ASP A 82 -28.78 19.25 -24.09
N LEU A 83 -28.59 20.09 -25.14
CA LEU A 83 -27.25 20.46 -25.62
C LEU A 83 -26.50 21.37 -24.64
N ASP A 84 -27.20 22.14 -23.83
CA ASP A 84 -26.61 23.05 -22.82
C ASP A 84 -25.94 22.24 -21.70
N ASN A 85 -26.66 21.27 -21.11
CA ASN A 85 -26.09 20.37 -20.12
C ASN A 85 -25.01 19.46 -20.72
N ALA A 86 -25.18 18.94 -21.93
CA ALA A 86 -24.14 18.17 -22.62
C ALA A 86 -22.83 18.95 -22.71
N THR A 87 -22.89 20.21 -23.15
CA THR A 87 -21.72 21.12 -23.27
C THR A 87 -21.09 21.36 -21.90
N LEU A 88 -21.89 21.61 -20.86
CA LEU A 88 -21.40 21.82 -19.49
C LEU A 88 -20.59 20.61 -18.99
N TYR A 89 -21.11 19.39 -19.16
CA TYR A 89 -20.43 18.17 -18.68
C TYR A 89 -19.21 17.80 -19.51
N TYR A 90 -19.17 18.07 -20.83
CA TYR A 90 -17.96 17.95 -21.63
C TYR A 90 -16.89 18.97 -21.23
N HIS A 91 -17.24 20.20 -20.90
CA HIS A 91 -16.26 21.16 -20.36
C HIS A 91 -15.66 20.67 -19.06
N ARG A 92 -16.48 20.16 -18.12
CA ARG A 92 -15.98 19.55 -16.88
C ARG A 92 -15.04 18.36 -17.15
N TYR A 93 -15.35 17.54 -18.14
CA TYR A 93 -14.45 16.46 -18.56
C TYR A 93 -13.11 17.00 -19.07
N LEU A 94 -13.12 18.07 -19.85
CA LEU A 94 -11.93 18.71 -20.40
C LEU A 94 -11.02 19.34 -19.33
N GLU A 95 -11.56 19.70 -18.17
CA GLU A 95 -10.80 20.21 -17.02
C GLU A 95 -9.80 19.17 -16.50
N SER A 96 -10.10 17.88 -16.66
CA SER A 96 -9.20 16.78 -16.27
C SER A 96 -7.99 16.60 -17.19
N SER A 97 -7.88 17.37 -18.28
CA SER A 97 -6.85 17.23 -19.32
C SER A 97 -6.78 15.81 -19.94
N PRO A 98 -7.88 15.28 -20.43
CA PRO A 98 -7.93 13.91 -20.97
C PRO A 98 -7.09 13.76 -22.24
N THR A 99 -6.71 12.50 -22.54
CA THR A 99 -5.89 12.17 -23.72
C THR A 99 -6.59 12.43 -25.06
N ASP A 100 -7.92 12.37 -25.08
CA ASP A 100 -8.78 12.61 -26.25
C ASP A 100 -9.30 14.08 -26.30
N ARG A 101 -8.62 14.99 -25.64
CA ARG A 101 -8.99 16.42 -25.52
C ARG A 101 -9.36 17.07 -26.85
N ASP A 102 -8.57 16.81 -27.89
CA ASP A 102 -8.77 17.46 -29.20
C ASP A 102 -10.05 16.95 -29.89
N GLU A 103 -10.38 15.66 -29.71
CA GLU A 103 -11.64 15.08 -30.21
C GLU A 103 -12.85 15.67 -29.44
N VAL A 104 -12.77 15.76 -28.13
CA VAL A 104 -13.86 16.31 -27.31
C VAL A 104 -14.05 17.81 -27.56
N LEU A 105 -13.00 18.57 -27.83
CA LEU A 105 -13.13 19.97 -28.25
C LEU A 105 -13.89 20.12 -29.58
N GLN A 106 -13.74 19.17 -30.54
CA GLN A 106 -14.54 19.18 -31.77
C GLN A 106 -16.01 18.86 -31.50
N ILE A 107 -16.28 17.94 -30.54
CA ILE A 107 -17.65 17.66 -30.09
C ILE A 107 -18.28 18.92 -29.49
N VAL A 108 -17.60 19.60 -28.56
CA VAL A 108 -18.07 20.84 -27.93
C VAL A 108 -18.33 21.94 -28.98
N ALA A 109 -17.40 22.16 -29.90
CA ALA A 109 -17.59 23.15 -30.97
C ALA A 109 -18.82 22.85 -31.83
N THR A 110 -19.09 21.57 -32.10
CA THR A 110 -20.28 21.14 -32.84
C THR A 110 -21.57 21.40 -32.05
N LEU A 111 -21.57 21.12 -30.74
CA LEU A 111 -22.70 21.39 -29.85
C LEU A 111 -23.00 22.87 -29.79
N GLU A 112 -22.02 23.71 -29.54
CA GLU A 112 -22.18 25.16 -29.49
C GLU A 112 -22.70 25.77 -30.81
N ALA A 113 -22.25 25.22 -31.96
CA ALA A 113 -22.79 25.63 -33.25
C ALA A 113 -24.27 25.27 -33.42
N ARG A 114 -24.72 24.11 -32.91
CA ARG A 114 -26.12 23.70 -32.92
C ARG A 114 -26.97 24.55 -31.97
N ILE A 115 -26.49 24.85 -30.76
CA ILE A 115 -27.16 25.72 -29.79
C ILE A 115 -27.38 27.11 -30.40
N ARG A 116 -26.34 27.68 -31.00
CA ARG A 116 -26.46 28.98 -31.72
C ARG A 116 -27.50 28.95 -32.85
N LYS A 117 -27.54 27.86 -33.61
CA LYS A 117 -28.53 27.71 -34.68
C LYS A 117 -29.96 27.58 -34.13
N GLN A 118 -30.16 26.84 -33.05
CA GLN A 118 -31.47 26.71 -32.39
C GLN A 118 -31.94 28.07 -31.82
N GLN A 119 -31.04 28.83 -31.18
CA GLN A 119 -31.34 30.16 -30.67
C GLN A 119 -31.70 31.17 -31.77
N ALA A 120 -31.00 31.11 -32.89
CA ALA A 120 -31.31 31.95 -34.06
C ALA A 120 -32.71 31.61 -34.65
N GLN A 121 -33.05 30.34 -34.75
CA GLN A 121 -34.36 29.88 -35.21
C GLN A 121 -35.50 30.27 -34.26
N LEU A 122 -35.25 30.22 -32.97
CA LEU A 122 -36.21 30.66 -31.96
C LEU A 122 -36.45 32.18 -32.03
N LEU A 123 -35.42 32.97 -32.26
CA LEU A 123 -35.51 34.46 -32.45
C LEU A 123 -36.25 34.77 -33.75
N GLU A 124 -36.00 34.08 -34.86
CA GLU A 124 -36.74 34.27 -36.12
C GLU A 124 -38.22 33.89 -35.96
N SER A 125 -38.53 32.81 -35.21
CA SER A 125 -39.92 32.41 -34.97
C SER A 125 -40.66 33.39 -34.06
N GLN A 126 -40.00 34.03 -33.12
CA GLN A 126 -40.57 35.07 -32.26
C GLN A 126 -40.78 36.37 -33.02
N GLN A 127 -39.90 36.72 -33.98
CA GLN A 127 -40.05 37.86 -34.84
C GLN A 127 -41.15 37.69 -35.86
N SER A 128 -41.40 36.47 -36.35
CA SER A 128 -42.49 36.16 -37.27
C SER A 128 -43.87 36.10 -36.62
N GLN A 129 -43.97 35.89 -35.32
CA GLN A 129 -45.25 35.93 -34.55
C GLN A 129 -45.60 37.31 -34.03
N GLY A 130 -44.66 38.30 -34.07
CA GLY A 130 -44.84 39.69 -33.64
C GLY A 130 -45.36 40.65 -34.69
N GLY A 131 -45.64 40.17 -35.92
CA GLY A 131 -46.01 41.01 -37.08
C GLY A 131 -47.49 41.02 -37.41
N ALA A 132 -48.36 41.49 -36.57
CA ALA A 132 -49.71 41.91 -36.95
C ALA A 132 -49.94 43.36 -36.48
N ALA A 133 -49.69 44.30 -37.43
CA ALA A 133 -49.99 45.70 -37.21
C ALA A 133 -51.46 46.00 -37.40
N PRO A 134 -52.13 46.88 -36.62
CA PRO A 134 -53.36 47.52 -37.03
C PRO A 134 -53.05 48.85 -37.74
N SER A 135 -53.74 49.05 -38.85
CA SER A 135 -53.72 50.23 -39.74
C SER A 135 -54.23 51.48 -39.07
N PRO A 136 -53.97 52.66 -39.71
CA PRO A 136 -53.92 53.98 -39.06
C PRO A 136 -55.20 54.79 -39.15
N GLU A 137 -55.50 55.60 -38.22
CA GLU A 137 -56.36 56.81 -38.38
C GLU A 137 -55.60 58.03 -37.86
N SER A 138 -55.56 59.02 -38.75
CA SER A 138 -55.05 60.40 -38.58
C SER A 138 -56.21 61.36 -38.30
N PRO A 139 -56.03 62.68 -38.17
CA PRO A 139 -55.22 63.46 -37.26
C PRO A 139 -56.00 64.58 -36.53
N HIS A 140 -55.49 65.21 -35.54
CA HIS A 140 -55.79 66.66 -35.28
C HIS A 140 -54.69 67.42 -34.51
N THR A 141 -54.35 68.48 -35.09
CA THR A 141 -53.53 69.66 -34.81
C THR A 141 -53.55 70.23 -33.39
N ALA A 142 -52.37 70.62 -32.89
CA ALA A 142 -51.97 71.97 -32.55
C ALA A 142 -50.77 72.00 -31.61
N GLY A 143 -49.72 72.73 -32.02
CA GLY A 143 -48.61 73.01 -31.14
C GLY A 143 -48.88 74.40 -30.51
N PRO A 144 -47.90 75.22 -30.04
CA PRO A 144 -46.48 74.99 -29.80
C PRO A 144 -46.00 75.57 -28.42
N GLU A 145 -44.67 75.59 -28.22
CA GLU A 145 -43.79 76.48 -27.44
C GLU A 145 -43.07 75.75 -26.25
N ALA A 146 -41.84 75.68 -26.32
CA ALA A 146 -40.64 76.43 -26.15
C ALA A 146 -39.93 76.28 -24.79
N GLY A 147 -38.66 76.09 -24.84
CA GLY A 147 -37.66 76.43 -23.84
C GLY A 147 -37.08 75.30 -23.07
N GLY A 148 -35.89 74.85 -23.26
CA GLY A 148 -34.60 75.54 -23.28
C GLY A 148 -33.81 75.06 -22.06
N GLY A 149 -32.65 74.55 -22.26
CA GLY A 149 -31.63 74.52 -21.24
C GLY A 149 -30.91 73.25 -20.86
N GLN A 150 -29.86 73.03 -21.55
CA GLN A 150 -28.68 72.23 -21.07
C GLN A 150 -27.82 73.12 -20.16
N PRO A 151 -26.69 72.70 -19.54
CA PRO A 151 -26.21 71.37 -19.07
C PRO A 151 -25.54 71.41 -17.66
N GLY A 152 -25.02 70.33 -17.13
CA GLY A 152 -24.06 70.42 -16.03
C GLY A 152 -23.83 69.15 -15.25
N GLN A 153 -22.74 68.50 -15.55
CA GLN A 153 -21.97 67.64 -14.66
C GLN A 153 -21.08 68.41 -13.71
N PRO A 154 -20.30 67.94 -12.72
CA PRO A 154 -20.31 66.72 -11.97
C PRO A 154 -20.08 66.92 -10.44
N GLY A 155 -19.98 65.84 -9.65
CA GLY A 155 -19.45 66.04 -8.30
C GLY A 155 -19.55 64.83 -7.39
N GLN A 156 -18.39 64.34 -7.07
CA GLN A 156 -18.02 63.27 -6.16
C GLN A 156 -18.45 63.44 -4.70
N ALA A 157 -18.45 62.35 -3.97
CA ALA A 157 -17.81 62.06 -2.70
C ALA A 157 -18.71 61.44 -1.62
N THR A 158 -18.26 60.29 -1.18
CA THR A 158 -18.44 59.49 0.05
C THR A 158 -18.16 60.31 1.33
N PRO A 159 -18.16 59.78 2.60
CA PRO A 159 -18.91 58.68 3.27
C PRO A 159 -19.38 59.09 4.69
N SER A 160 -20.07 58.22 5.41
CA SER A 160 -19.82 57.98 6.87
C SER A 160 -20.91 57.15 7.59
N THR A 161 -20.45 56.23 8.39
CA THR A 161 -21.12 55.43 9.42
C THR A 161 -21.06 56.09 10.78
N PRO A 162 -21.54 55.50 11.89
CA PRO A 162 -22.86 55.11 12.44
C PRO A 162 -23.20 55.97 13.71
N PRO A 163 -24.02 55.66 14.67
CA PRO A 163 -24.13 54.48 15.52
C PRO A 163 -25.49 54.15 16.18
N GLY A 164 -25.58 52.92 16.60
CA GLY A 164 -25.98 52.42 17.92
C GLY A 164 -27.44 52.54 18.43
N GLY A 165 -27.89 51.38 18.99
CA GLY A 165 -28.81 51.43 20.12
C GLY A 165 -29.89 50.33 20.18
N THR A 166 -29.59 49.29 20.89
CA THR A 166 -30.38 48.54 21.90
C THR A 166 -31.90 48.31 21.75
N GLY A 167 -32.30 47.04 21.92
CA GLY A 167 -33.44 46.72 22.79
C GLY A 167 -34.49 45.74 22.33
N ALA A 168 -34.36 44.51 22.82
CA ALA A 168 -35.40 43.71 23.48
C ALA A 168 -36.62 43.11 22.76
N THR A 169 -36.66 41.80 22.81
CA THR A 169 -37.75 40.89 23.12
C THR A 169 -39.04 40.85 22.32
N GLY A 170 -39.47 39.65 21.95
CA GLY A 170 -40.86 39.29 21.67
C GLY A 170 -41.00 38.03 20.81
N GLU A 171 -41.46 37.00 21.48
CA GLU A 171 -41.94 35.73 20.95
C GLU A 171 -43.06 35.85 19.91
N GLY A 172 -43.16 34.86 19.02
CA GLY A 172 -44.36 34.71 18.21
C GLY A 172 -44.20 33.67 17.11
N THR A 173 -44.69 32.46 17.37
CA THR A 173 -44.82 31.35 16.45
C THR A 173 -45.98 31.53 15.43
N PRO A 174 -46.07 30.67 14.39
CA PRO A 174 -46.56 30.99 13.04
C PRO A 174 -48.04 30.78 12.77
N PRO A 175 -48.55 31.08 11.60
CA PRO A 175 -49.41 30.07 10.98
C PRO A 175 -49.22 29.79 9.50
N ASN A 176 -49.61 28.59 9.19
CA ASN A 176 -49.74 27.89 7.92
C ASN A 176 -50.55 28.58 6.82
N GLY A 177 -50.10 28.24 5.59
CA GLY A 177 -50.80 27.81 4.41
C GLY A 177 -51.64 28.80 3.60
N PRO A 178 -52.15 28.35 2.47
CA PRO A 178 -51.47 27.94 1.25
C PRO A 178 -51.92 28.81 0.05
N ALA A 179 -51.17 28.85 -0.99
CA ALA A 179 -51.65 29.36 -2.27
C ALA A 179 -51.38 28.35 -3.39
N ALA A 180 -52.38 27.63 -3.75
CA ALA A 180 -52.49 26.89 -4.99
C ALA A 180 -52.74 27.86 -6.15
N SER A 181 -52.00 27.69 -7.26
CA SER A 181 -52.45 28.24 -8.54
C SER A 181 -52.08 27.28 -9.67
N ALA A 182 -53.07 26.62 -10.15
CA ALA A 182 -53.41 26.22 -11.50
C ALA A 182 -52.26 25.75 -12.41
N ALA A 183 -52.09 24.45 -12.50
CA ALA A 183 -51.60 23.80 -13.70
C ALA A 183 -52.78 23.25 -14.49
N GLN A 184 -52.93 23.76 -15.68
CA GLN A 184 -53.91 23.21 -16.65
C GLN A 184 -53.46 21.83 -17.13
N SER A 185 -54.35 20.89 -16.97
CA SER A 185 -54.32 19.55 -17.55
C SER A 185 -54.26 19.60 -19.09
N ILE A 186 -53.18 19.03 -19.67
CA ILE A 186 -53.19 18.56 -21.05
C ILE A 186 -53.16 17.02 -21.06
N SER A 187 -54.16 16.50 -21.72
CA SER A 187 -54.64 15.14 -21.87
C SER A 187 -53.59 14.14 -22.28
N ASN A 188 -53.67 12.94 -21.68
CA ASN A 188 -53.07 11.68 -22.09
C ASN A 188 -53.33 11.35 -23.58
N ALA A 189 -52.22 11.20 -24.35
CA ALA A 189 -52.18 10.39 -25.51
C ALA A 189 -51.15 9.27 -25.33
N PRO A 190 -51.42 8.02 -25.76
CA PRO A 190 -50.54 6.90 -25.46
C PRO A 190 -49.19 7.07 -26.13
N ASN A 191 -48.15 6.80 -25.36
CA ASN A 191 -46.75 6.83 -25.71
C ASN A 191 -46.48 5.88 -26.90
N ALA A 192 -46.44 6.40 -28.11
CA ALA A 192 -45.86 5.68 -29.24
C ALA A 192 -44.37 5.66 -29.02
N ALA A 193 -43.79 4.46 -28.87
CA ALA A 193 -42.38 4.23 -28.79
C ALA A 193 -41.67 5.01 -29.92
N ARG A 194 -40.89 6.04 -29.56
CA ARG A 194 -39.96 6.68 -30.47
C ARG A 194 -38.94 5.63 -30.89
N PRO A 195 -38.67 5.45 -32.22
CA PRO A 195 -37.57 4.60 -32.61
C PRO A 195 -36.28 5.14 -31.98
N PRO A 196 -35.33 4.26 -31.58
CA PRO A 196 -34.08 4.70 -31.01
C PRO A 196 -33.40 5.64 -32.01
N LEU A 197 -33.22 6.90 -31.60
CA LEU A 197 -32.40 7.85 -32.36
C LEU A 197 -31.00 7.23 -32.35
N SER A 198 -30.52 6.81 -33.54
CA SER A 198 -29.14 6.39 -33.68
C SER A 198 -28.24 7.51 -33.18
N THR A 199 -27.47 7.23 -32.15
CA THR A 199 -26.49 8.16 -31.59
C THR A 199 -25.69 8.79 -32.73
N PRO A 200 -25.61 10.11 -32.82
CA PRO A 200 -24.88 10.74 -33.92
C PRO A 200 -23.41 10.32 -33.80
N THR A 201 -22.84 9.80 -34.85
CA THR A 201 -21.43 9.33 -34.95
C THR A 201 -20.40 10.39 -34.50
N TRP A 202 -20.79 11.67 -34.39
CA TRP A 202 -19.96 12.76 -33.91
C TRP A 202 -19.90 12.91 -32.37
N ALA A 203 -20.77 12.22 -31.63
CA ALA A 203 -20.80 12.33 -30.14
C ALA A 203 -19.73 11.48 -29.43
N GLY A 204 -18.95 10.71 -30.22
CA GLY A 204 -17.88 9.85 -29.68
C GLY A 204 -18.40 8.51 -29.14
N VAL A 205 -17.48 7.70 -28.64
CA VAL A 205 -17.76 6.38 -28.09
C VAL A 205 -17.86 6.47 -26.55
N LEU A 206 -18.90 5.87 -25.98
CA LEU A 206 -19.07 5.78 -24.52
C LEU A 206 -17.85 5.17 -23.84
N LYS A 207 -17.46 5.72 -22.71
CA LYS A 207 -16.37 5.20 -21.88
C LYS A 207 -16.84 3.99 -21.09
N THR A 208 -15.96 3.00 -20.93
CA THR A 208 -16.29 1.72 -20.29
C THR A 208 -16.18 1.78 -18.76
N GLU A 209 -16.66 0.75 -18.08
CA GLU A 209 -16.64 0.62 -16.61
C GLU A 209 -15.24 0.32 -16.03
N GLU A 210 -14.23 0.07 -16.87
CA GLU A 210 -12.82 -0.15 -16.49
C GLU A 210 -12.26 0.96 -15.58
N VAL A 211 -12.89 2.13 -15.65
CA VAL A 211 -12.66 3.30 -14.76
C VAL A 211 -12.73 2.97 -13.29
N PHE A 212 -13.59 2.03 -12.88
CA PHE A 212 -13.76 1.61 -11.49
C PHE A 212 -13.03 0.32 -11.14
N GLU A 213 -12.23 -0.24 -12.05
CA GLU A 213 -11.42 -1.41 -11.77
C GLU A 213 -10.20 -1.02 -10.94
N GLU A 214 -9.84 -1.87 -9.99
CA GLU A 214 -8.58 -1.74 -9.29
C GLU A 214 -7.45 -1.98 -10.30
N THR A 215 -6.38 -1.23 -10.18
CA THR A 215 -5.17 -1.44 -10.99
C THR A 215 -4.02 -1.85 -10.08
N VAL A 216 -3.19 -2.77 -10.56
CA VAL A 216 -1.95 -3.20 -9.92
C VAL A 216 -0.77 -2.84 -10.80
N ILE A 217 0.33 -2.43 -10.20
CA ILE A 217 1.56 -2.06 -10.89
C ILE A 217 2.68 -3.05 -10.56
N THR A 218 2.69 -3.57 -9.34
CA THR A 218 3.82 -4.32 -8.79
C THR A 218 4.07 -5.66 -9.50
N ALA A 219 3.04 -6.32 -10.01
CA ALA A 219 3.19 -7.65 -10.62
C ALA A 219 3.97 -7.65 -11.95
N SER A 220 3.94 -6.53 -12.70
CA SER A 220 4.57 -6.39 -14.03
C SER A 220 5.33 -5.07 -14.22
N LYS A 221 5.46 -4.24 -13.18
CA LYS A 221 5.94 -2.85 -13.28
C LYS A 221 5.15 -1.98 -14.27
N ALA A 222 3.95 -2.40 -14.65
CA ALA A 222 3.03 -1.67 -15.53
C ALA A 222 1.63 -1.69 -14.93
N SER A 223 0.88 -0.60 -15.10
CA SER A 223 -0.50 -0.53 -14.61
C SER A 223 -1.38 -1.50 -15.40
N GLN A 224 -2.00 -2.44 -14.70
CA GLN A 224 -2.86 -3.47 -15.30
C GLN A 224 -3.99 -3.89 -14.36
N ASN A 225 -4.99 -4.56 -14.91
CA ASN A 225 -6.06 -5.16 -14.13
C ASN A 225 -5.51 -6.30 -13.25
N PRO A 226 -5.93 -6.50 -11.99
CA PRO A 226 -5.55 -7.65 -11.18
C PRO A 226 -5.80 -9.02 -11.84
N LEU A 227 -6.80 -9.11 -12.72
CA LEU A 227 -7.08 -10.30 -13.53
C LEU A 227 -5.96 -10.63 -14.53
N ASP A 228 -5.23 -9.63 -14.99
CA ASP A 228 -4.12 -9.76 -15.91
C ASP A 228 -2.76 -9.90 -15.20
N ALA A 229 -2.75 -9.81 -13.85
CA ALA A 229 -1.52 -9.93 -13.09
C ALA A 229 -0.93 -11.34 -13.20
N PRO A 230 0.35 -11.48 -13.59
CA PRO A 230 0.97 -12.80 -13.73
C PRO A 230 1.15 -13.52 -12.39
N ASN A 231 1.24 -12.82 -11.27
CA ASN A 231 1.39 -13.37 -9.92
C ASN A 231 0.12 -13.21 -9.07
N SER A 232 0.00 -14.04 -8.02
CA SER A 232 -0.99 -13.84 -6.96
C SER A 232 -0.74 -12.49 -6.28
N THR A 233 -1.68 -11.55 -6.46
CA THR A 233 -1.56 -10.18 -5.96
C THR A 233 -2.74 -9.84 -5.08
N SER A 234 -2.46 -9.25 -3.92
CA SER A 234 -3.48 -8.73 -3.00
C SER A 234 -3.33 -7.23 -2.84
N ILE A 235 -4.45 -6.54 -2.66
CA ILE A 235 -4.50 -5.09 -2.50
C ILE A 235 -5.16 -4.76 -1.14
N ILE A 236 -4.55 -3.83 -0.40
CA ILE A 236 -5.16 -3.17 0.76
C ILE A 236 -5.43 -1.73 0.35
N THR A 237 -6.67 -1.32 0.33
CA THR A 237 -7.06 0.02 -0.11
C THR A 237 -6.95 1.06 1.01
N ALA A 238 -6.91 2.35 0.66
CA ALA A 238 -6.98 3.43 1.65
C ALA A 238 -8.21 3.34 2.56
N GLN A 239 -9.33 2.80 2.05
CA GLN A 239 -10.52 2.56 2.85
C GLN A 239 -10.32 1.43 3.86
N ASP A 240 -9.70 0.31 3.45
CA ASP A 240 -9.35 -0.78 4.36
C ASP A 240 -8.45 -0.27 5.50
N ILE A 241 -7.46 0.58 5.16
CA ILE A 241 -6.55 1.22 6.13
C ILE A 241 -7.34 2.08 7.12
N ARG A 242 -8.16 3.00 6.62
CA ARG A 242 -8.97 3.89 7.46
C ARG A 242 -9.91 3.12 8.38
N LEU A 243 -10.64 2.12 7.84
CA LEU A 243 -11.61 1.33 8.61
C LEU A 243 -10.95 0.39 9.61
N SER A 244 -9.70 -0.02 9.44
CA SER A 244 -8.97 -0.82 10.43
C SER A 244 -8.58 -0.03 11.66
N GLY A 245 -8.31 1.28 11.52
CA GLY A 245 -7.74 2.14 12.57
C GLY A 245 -6.31 1.79 12.96
N ILE A 246 -5.65 0.95 12.17
CA ILE A 246 -4.25 0.53 12.37
C ILE A 246 -3.34 1.66 11.93
N THR A 247 -2.36 2.02 12.77
CA THR A 247 -1.35 3.04 12.49
C THR A 247 0.02 2.47 12.10
N LYS A 248 0.24 1.18 12.31
CA LYS A 248 1.48 0.46 11.93
C LYS A 248 1.29 -0.23 10.59
N ILE A 249 2.08 0.14 9.59
CA ILE A 249 1.96 -0.40 8.22
C ILE A 249 2.02 -1.94 8.18
N PRO A 250 2.96 -2.65 8.84
CA PRO A 250 3.02 -4.11 8.76
C PRO A 250 1.78 -4.81 9.34
N GLU A 251 1.14 -4.22 10.37
CA GLU A 251 -0.07 -4.79 10.96
C GLU A 251 -1.25 -4.85 9.98
N LEU A 252 -1.30 -3.93 9.00
CA LEU A 252 -2.30 -3.96 7.92
C LEU A 252 -2.20 -5.24 7.08
N LEU A 253 -1.00 -5.81 6.97
CA LEU A 253 -0.73 -6.98 6.13
C LEU A 253 -1.26 -8.29 6.74
N ARG A 254 -1.53 -8.34 8.07
CA ARG A 254 -2.05 -9.53 8.76
C ARG A 254 -3.33 -10.08 8.13
N ARG A 255 -4.13 -9.21 7.54
CA ARG A 255 -5.40 -9.60 6.91
C ARG A 255 -5.26 -10.39 5.60
N LEU A 256 -4.05 -10.49 5.03
CA LEU A 256 -3.82 -11.10 3.73
C LEU A 256 -3.47 -12.59 3.83
N ALA A 257 -3.91 -13.39 2.85
CA ALA A 257 -3.48 -14.77 2.72
C ALA A 257 -1.98 -14.85 2.37
N GLY A 258 -1.29 -15.87 2.87
CA GLY A 258 0.13 -16.10 2.59
C GLY A 258 1.09 -15.16 3.31
N VAL A 259 0.60 -14.19 4.09
CA VAL A 259 1.40 -13.25 4.87
C VAL A 259 1.46 -13.69 6.33
N GLU A 260 2.61 -13.54 6.95
CA GLU A 260 2.80 -13.70 8.39
C GLU A 260 3.54 -12.48 8.94
N ILE A 261 3.00 -11.91 10.01
CA ILE A 261 3.55 -10.76 10.71
C ILE A 261 3.98 -11.23 12.09
N MET A 262 5.17 -10.85 12.47
CA MET A 262 5.79 -11.21 13.73
C MET A 262 6.33 -9.97 14.41
N GLU A 263 5.78 -9.63 15.57
CA GLU A 263 6.27 -8.56 16.42
C GLU A 263 7.24 -9.10 17.46
N THR A 264 8.47 -8.62 17.43
CA THR A 264 9.45 -8.83 18.51
C THR A 264 9.33 -7.75 19.57
N THR A 265 9.15 -6.50 19.13
CA THR A 265 8.86 -5.35 20.00
C THR A 265 7.77 -4.49 19.35
N SER A 266 7.23 -3.51 20.05
CA SER A 266 6.30 -2.56 19.42
C SER A 266 6.94 -1.77 18.27
N ALA A 267 8.27 -1.65 18.25
CA ALA A 267 9.03 -0.96 17.21
C ALA A 267 9.48 -1.88 16.07
N GLN A 268 9.80 -3.13 16.38
CA GLN A 268 10.32 -4.10 15.43
C GLN A 268 9.28 -5.14 15.07
N THR A 269 8.88 -5.14 13.81
CA THR A 269 7.90 -6.05 13.22
C THR A 269 8.48 -6.63 11.95
N GLU A 270 8.41 -7.94 11.81
CA GLU A 270 8.87 -8.66 10.63
C GLU A 270 7.69 -9.11 9.81
N ALA A 271 7.82 -9.06 8.49
CA ALA A 271 6.84 -9.55 7.54
C ALA A 271 7.44 -10.65 6.68
N SER A 272 6.81 -11.81 6.61
CA SER A 272 7.21 -12.89 5.73
C SER A 272 6.07 -13.30 4.79
N LEU A 273 6.46 -13.80 3.62
CA LEU A 273 5.54 -14.31 2.61
C LEU A 273 5.84 -15.80 2.39
N ARG A 274 4.84 -16.66 2.53
CA ARG A 274 4.95 -18.11 2.24
C ARG A 274 6.13 -18.78 2.97
N GLY A 275 6.35 -18.42 4.24
CA GLY A 275 7.30 -19.09 5.13
C GLY A 275 8.65 -18.40 5.30
N PHE A 276 9.56 -19.12 5.94
CA PHE A 276 10.90 -18.67 6.30
C PHE A 276 10.89 -17.46 7.25
N ASN A 277 10.09 -17.56 8.31
CA ASN A 277 10.10 -16.57 9.39
C ASN A 277 11.49 -16.48 10.00
N GLN A 278 11.98 -15.27 10.17
CA GLN A 278 13.29 -15.00 10.74
C GLN A 278 13.22 -13.74 11.60
N ARG A 279 14.11 -13.62 12.59
CA ARG A 279 14.25 -12.43 13.43
C ARG A 279 14.53 -11.16 12.63
N LEU A 280 15.21 -11.27 11.49
CA LEU A 280 15.38 -10.24 10.47
C LEU A 280 14.86 -10.82 9.16
N SER A 281 13.67 -10.40 8.75
CA SER A 281 13.01 -10.94 7.54
C SER A 281 13.65 -10.34 6.28
N ASN A 282 14.53 -11.10 5.66
CA ASN A 282 15.36 -10.68 4.52
C ASN A 282 14.93 -11.26 3.16
N LYS A 283 13.74 -11.86 3.08
CA LYS A 283 13.27 -12.58 1.89
C LYS A 283 12.12 -11.90 1.15
N VAL A 284 11.74 -10.72 1.62
CA VAL A 284 10.64 -9.91 1.06
C VAL A 284 11.17 -8.52 0.75
N LEU A 285 11.04 -8.10 -0.51
CA LEU A 285 11.37 -6.76 -0.92
C LEU A 285 10.21 -5.81 -0.60
N VAL A 286 10.47 -4.77 0.17
CA VAL A 286 9.50 -3.72 0.47
C VAL A 286 9.86 -2.44 -0.27
N LEU A 287 8.86 -1.86 -0.93
CA LEU A 287 8.98 -0.66 -1.75
C LEU A 287 8.02 0.42 -1.26
N VAL A 288 8.41 1.67 -1.43
CA VAL A 288 7.52 2.85 -1.37
C VAL A 288 7.60 3.54 -2.73
N ASP A 289 6.49 3.58 -3.47
CA ASP A 289 6.40 4.08 -4.85
C ASP A 289 7.48 3.51 -5.79
N GLY A 290 7.82 2.23 -5.56
CA GLY A 290 8.83 1.50 -6.30
C GLY A 290 10.28 1.77 -5.85
N ARG A 291 10.56 2.64 -4.88
CA ARG A 291 11.84 2.81 -4.22
C ARG A 291 12.01 1.75 -3.13
N SER A 292 13.12 1.03 -3.14
CA SER A 292 13.45 0.05 -2.09
C SER A 292 13.68 0.73 -0.74
N VAL A 293 13.03 0.22 0.31
CA VAL A 293 13.25 0.61 1.71
C VAL A 293 13.96 -0.50 2.51
N TYR A 294 14.50 -1.46 1.80
CA TYR A 294 15.28 -2.56 2.36
C TYR A 294 16.61 -2.04 2.89
N VAL A 295 16.99 -2.44 4.10
CA VAL A 295 18.23 -2.05 4.77
C VAL A 295 19.30 -3.10 4.47
N ASP A 296 20.11 -2.85 3.45
CA ASP A 296 21.11 -3.79 2.92
C ASP A 296 22.15 -4.22 3.96
N LEU A 297 22.40 -3.41 5.00
CA LEU A 297 23.32 -3.75 6.08
C LEU A 297 22.97 -5.06 6.76
N ILE A 298 21.71 -5.25 7.09
CA ILE A 298 21.22 -6.38 7.89
C ILE A 298 20.15 -7.22 7.18
N GLY A 299 19.69 -6.79 6.03
CA GLY A 299 18.69 -7.51 5.26
C GLY A 299 17.28 -7.48 5.85
N ALA A 300 16.82 -6.34 6.34
CA ALA A 300 15.49 -6.22 6.94
C ALA A 300 14.81 -4.91 6.51
N THR A 301 13.52 -4.80 6.79
CA THR A 301 12.75 -3.56 6.63
C THR A 301 12.40 -3.01 8.00
N PHE A 302 12.92 -1.84 8.33
CA PHE A 302 12.50 -1.10 9.52
C PHE A 302 11.30 -0.22 9.20
N TRP A 303 10.11 -0.74 9.43
CA TRP A 303 8.84 -0.08 9.11
C TRP A 303 8.68 1.28 9.78
N GLY A 304 9.19 1.43 11.00
CA GLY A 304 9.16 2.69 11.74
C GLY A 304 10.08 3.78 11.19
N LEU A 305 11.06 3.44 10.32
CA LEU A 305 11.96 4.39 9.68
C LEU A 305 11.39 5.04 8.41
N MET A 306 10.25 4.57 7.91
CA MET A 306 9.64 5.15 6.73
C MET A 306 9.23 6.60 7.00
N SER A 307 9.47 7.50 6.04
CA SER A 307 9.10 8.90 6.10
C SER A 307 7.60 9.14 6.00
N ILE A 308 6.84 8.14 5.51
CA ILE A 308 5.40 8.17 5.31
C ILE A 308 4.62 7.58 6.49
N GLY A 309 3.39 8.04 6.70
CA GLY A 309 2.40 7.45 7.60
C GLY A 309 1.31 6.69 6.85
N VAL A 310 0.41 6.04 7.60
CA VAL A 310 -0.74 5.33 7.00
C VAL A 310 -1.71 6.26 6.28
N GLU A 311 -1.77 7.55 6.64
CA GLU A 311 -2.58 8.58 6.01
C GLU A 311 -2.05 8.98 4.61
N ASP A 312 -0.78 8.73 4.37
CA ASP A 312 -0.15 9.00 3.07
C ASP A 312 -0.40 7.90 2.05
N ILE A 313 -0.86 6.72 2.51
CA ILE A 313 -1.01 5.54 1.67
C ILE A 313 -2.33 5.60 0.88
N GLU A 314 -2.24 5.39 -0.43
CA GLU A 314 -3.40 5.14 -1.30
C GLU A 314 -3.77 3.66 -1.29
N ARG A 315 -2.77 2.78 -1.44
CA ARG A 315 -2.94 1.33 -1.37
C ARG A 315 -1.62 0.63 -1.11
N ILE A 316 -1.71 -0.62 -0.64
CA ILE A 316 -0.56 -1.52 -0.52
C ILE A 316 -0.81 -2.70 -1.46
N GLU A 317 0.13 -2.96 -2.36
CA GLU A 317 0.11 -4.11 -3.26
C GLU A 317 1.08 -5.17 -2.74
N VAL A 318 0.61 -6.41 -2.57
CA VAL A 318 1.42 -7.54 -2.12
C VAL A 318 1.43 -8.60 -3.21
N VAL A 319 2.57 -8.78 -3.84
CA VAL A 319 2.82 -9.78 -4.88
C VAL A 319 3.54 -10.96 -4.24
N ARG A 320 2.91 -12.14 -4.30
CA ARG A 320 3.44 -13.38 -3.72
C ARG A 320 4.18 -14.20 -4.79
N GLY A 321 5.26 -14.85 -4.38
CA GLY A 321 6.13 -15.64 -5.26
C GLY A 321 7.32 -14.85 -5.79
N PRO A 322 8.17 -15.47 -6.62
CA PRO A 322 9.46 -14.93 -7.04
C PRO A 322 9.31 -13.64 -7.83
N GLY A 323 9.97 -12.58 -7.37
CA GLY A 323 9.97 -11.25 -7.99
C GLY A 323 11.30 -10.85 -8.65
N SER A 324 12.37 -11.66 -8.49
CA SER A 324 13.72 -11.24 -8.91
C SER A 324 13.86 -10.99 -10.40
N ALA A 325 13.05 -11.62 -11.24
CA ALA A 325 13.07 -11.38 -12.70
C ALA A 325 12.72 -9.93 -13.10
N LEU A 326 12.05 -9.17 -12.21
CA LEU A 326 11.73 -7.75 -12.42
C LEU A 326 12.47 -6.82 -11.47
N TYR A 327 12.63 -7.23 -10.20
CA TYR A 327 13.11 -6.39 -9.11
C TYR A 327 14.54 -6.68 -8.67
N GLY A 328 15.16 -7.72 -9.25
CA GLY A 328 16.52 -8.13 -8.89
C GLY A 328 16.59 -8.90 -7.59
N ALA A 329 17.75 -8.86 -6.94
CA ALA A 329 17.98 -9.50 -5.65
C ALA A 329 16.94 -9.05 -4.61
N ASP A 330 16.74 -9.86 -3.56
CA ASP A 330 15.91 -9.59 -2.38
C ASP A 330 14.39 -9.70 -2.60
N ALA A 331 13.90 -9.70 -3.85
CA ALA A 331 12.52 -10.08 -4.17
C ALA A 331 12.36 -11.61 -4.20
N PHE A 332 12.75 -12.29 -3.11
CA PHE A 332 12.89 -13.75 -3.04
C PHE A 332 11.54 -14.45 -2.94
N ASN A 333 10.75 -14.16 -1.89
CA ASN A 333 9.42 -14.73 -1.65
C ASN A 333 8.29 -13.85 -2.17
N GLY A 334 8.57 -12.60 -2.49
CA GLY A 334 7.60 -11.63 -2.99
C GLY A 334 8.00 -10.19 -2.82
N VAL A 335 7.07 -9.31 -3.18
CA VAL A 335 7.24 -7.86 -3.14
C VAL A 335 6.04 -7.24 -2.46
N ILE A 336 6.28 -6.32 -1.53
CA ILE A 336 5.28 -5.45 -0.92
C ILE A 336 5.57 -4.03 -1.43
N ASN A 337 4.62 -3.43 -2.14
CA ASN A 337 4.77 -2.06 -2.64
C ASN A 337 3.70 -1.16 -2.02
N ILE A 338 4.15 -0.20 -1.26
CA ILE A 338 3.32 0.84 -0.63
C ILE A 338 3.22 1.97 -1.63
N ILE A 339 2.01 2.26 -2.11
CA ILE A 339 1.75 3.31 -3.08
C ILE A 339 1.12 4.48 -2.36
N THR A 340 1.75 5.64 -2.44
CA THR A 340 1.31 6.84 -1.76
C THR A 340 0.22 7.56 -2.57
N ARG A 341 -0.52 8.43 -1.89
CA ARG A 341 -1.56 9.27 -2.52
C ARG A 341 -0.95 10.23 -3.51
N GLN A 342 -1.58 10.36 -4.67
CA GLN A 342 -1.10 11.27 -5.70
C GLN A 342 -1.16 12.73 -5.23
N PRO A 343 -0.11 13.53 -5.51
CA PRO A 343 -0.10 14.95 -5.23
C PRO A 343 -1.28 15.68 -5.90
N GLY A 344 -1.94 16.54 -5.12
CA GLY A 344 -3.10 17.30 -5.59
C GLY A 344 -4.43 16.56 -5.52
N ASP A 345 -4.44 15.30 -5.06
CA ASP A 345 -5.65 14.53 -4.87
C ASP A 345 -6.09 14.55 -3.39
N GLY A 346 -7.41 14.58 -3.17
CA GLY A 346 -8.01 14.59 -1.84
C GLY A 346 -7.93 15.94 -1.14
N ALA A 347 -8.29 15.93 0.14
CA ALA A 347 -8.30 17.08 1.02
C ALA A 347 -7.05 17.13 1.90
N SER A 348 -6.63 18.33 2.29
CA SER A 348 -5.68 18.54 3.38
C SER A 348 -6.32 18.16 4.72
N GLY A 349 -5.54 17.79 5.73
CA GLY A 349 -6.12 17.37 7.00
C GLY A 349 -5.10 17.00 8.07
N PHE A 350 -5.62 16.49 9.18
CA PHE A 350 -4.82 15.89 10.24
C PHE A 350 -5.55 14.72 10.89
N ASN A 351 -4.78 13.83 11.52
CA ASN A 351 -5.24 12.72 12.35
C ASN A 351 -4.43 12.70 13.64
N LEU A 352 -5.11 12.67 14.79
CA LEU A 352 -4.49 12.63 16.11
C LEU A 352 -5.06 11.45 16.90
N GLY A 353 -4.18 10.62 17.44
CA GLY A 353 -4.53 9.45 18.24
C GLY A 353 -3.83 9.44 19.60
N TYR A 354 -4.55 8.97 20.62
CA TYR A 354 -4.00 8.77 21.96
C TYR A 354 -4.59 7.51 22.59
N GLY A 355 -3.78 6.79 23.36
CA GLY A 355 -4.20 5.50 23.92
C GLY A 355 -3.45 5.08 25.18
N ASP A 356 -3.62 3.82 25.52
CA ASP A 356 -3.02 3.19 26.70
C ASP A 356 -1.50 3.38 26.73
N LEU A 357 -0.95 3.51 27.94
CA LEU A 357 0.48 3.69 28.19
C LEU A 357 1.07 4.92 27.46
N ASN A 358 0.26 5.94 27.20
CA ASN A 358 0.61 7.16 26.48
C ASN A 358 0.93 6.92 24.98
N ALA A 359 0.52 5.78 24.41
CA ALA A 359 0.61 5.58 22.97
C ALA A 359 0.02 6.79 22.23
N SER A 360 0.77 7.39 21.35
CA SER A 360 0.31 8.56 20.61
C SER A 360 0.71 8.51 19.14
N HIS A 361 -0.19 9.00 18.32
CA HIS A 361 -0.07 9.09 16.88
C HIS A 361 -0.54 10.47 16.43
N GLY A 362 0.17 11.09 15.52
CA GLY A 362 -0.26 12.36 14.95
C GLY A 362 0.30 12.52 13.54
N THR A 363 -0.56 12.88 12.59
CA THR A 363 -0.15 13.21 11.23
C THR A 363 -0.93 14.43 10.76
N ILE A 364 -0.25 15.35 10.10
CA ILE A 364 -0.85 16.49 9.39
C ILE A 364 -0.35 16.46 7.95
N TRP A 365 -1.24 16.75 7.00
CA TRP A 365 -0.87 16.81 5.59
C TRP A 365 -1.56 17.96 4.88
N THR A 366 -0.92 18.44 3.83
CA THR A 366 -1.49 19.39 2.89
C THR A 366 -1.22 18.92 1.47
N THR A 367 -2.19 19.13 0.60
CA THR A 367 -2.11 18.75 -0.81
C THR A 367 -2.76 19.85 -1.65
N GLY A 368 -2.27 20.03 -2.87
CA GLY A 368 -2.84 21.02 -3.78
C GLY A 368 -2.33 20.87 -5.20
N ARG A 369 -3.05 21.47 -6.13
CA ARG A 369 -2.73 21.49 -7.56
C ARG A 369 -2.90 22.88 -8.13
N ASP A 370 -1.92 23.34 -8.87
CA ASP A 370 -1.98 24.55 -9.67
C ASP A 370 -1.48 24.26 -11.08
N LYS A 371 -2.40 24.33 -12.07
CA LYS A 371 -2.16 24.04 -13.49
C LYS A 371 -1.42 22.70 -13.69
N ASP A 372 -0.13 22.80 -14.04
CA ASP A 372 0.71 21.65 -14.36
C ASP A 372 1.49 21.10 -13.16
N THR A 373 1.38 21.71 -11.99
CA THR A 373 2.12 21.33 -10.78
C THR A 373 1.15 20.91 -9.69
N ALA A 374 1.43 19.78 -9.07
CA ALA A 374 0.73 19.28 -7.89
C ALA A 374 1.74 18.98 -6.78
N TYR A 375 1.31 19.13 -5.52
CA TYR A 375 2.16 18.86 -4.37
C TYR A 375 1.38 18.16 -3.24
N ARG A 376 2.10 17.42 -2.44
CA ARG A 376 1.65 16.88 -1.15
C ARG A 376 2.80 17.00 -0.16
N VAL A 377 2.51 17.41 1.06
CA VAL A 377 3.48 17.48 2.17
C VAL A 377 2.80 16.91 3.39
N SER A 378 3.48 16.02 4.10
CA SER A 378 3.01 15.48 5.37
C SER A 378 4.09 15.54 6.45
N ALA A 379 3.63 15.62 7.71
CA ALA A 379 4.46 15.53 8.90
C ALA A 379 3.75 14.68 9.94
N GLY A 380 4.50 13.79 10.59
CA GLY A 380 3.93 12.86 11.56
C GLY A 380 4.82 12.63 12.77
N TYR A 381 4.19 12.24 13.87
CA TYR A 381 4.85 11.86 15.11
C TYR A 381 4.18 10.62 15.69
N ASP A 382 4.99 9.63 16.10
CA ASP A 382 4.54 8.43 16.78
C ASP A 382 5.30 8.23 18.08
N TYR A 383 4.58 7.83 19.10
CA TYR A 383 5.12 7.23 20.32
C TYR A 383 4.42 5.89 20.57
N LEU A 384 5.19 4.82 20.56
CA LEU A 384 4.71 3.46 20.85
C LEU A 384 5.37 2.96 22.13
N PRO A 385 4.61 2.69 23.19
CA PRO A 385 5.12 2.05 24.38
C PRO A 385 5.40 0.58 24.11
N ARG A 386 6.20 -0.04 24.97
CA ARG A 386 6.38 -1.49 24.99
C ARG A 386 5.06 -2.20 25.21
N TRP A 387 4.94 -3.41 24.68
CA TRP A 387 3.82 -4.28 25.01
C TRP A 387 3.92 -4.80 26.43
N SER A 388 5.12 -5.20 26.87
CA SER A 388 5.39 -5.67 28.21
C SER A 388 6.84 -5.41 28.61
N ARG A 389 7.10 -5.37 29.91
CA ARG A 389 8.45 -5.36 30.49
C ARG A 389 8.90 -6.76 30.93
N GLU A 390 8.04 -7.75 30.78
CA GLU A 390 8.30 -9.11 31.23
C GLU A 390 9.34 -9.76 30.32
N VAL A 391 10.38 -10.28 30.95
CA VAL A 391 11.34 -11.16 30.33
C VAL A 391 10.81 -12.59 30.50
N PRO A 392 10.85 -13.45 29.46
CA PRO A 392 10.47 -14.84 29.62
C PRO A 392 11.23 -15.52 30.75
N PRO A 393 10.60 -16.36 31.59
CA PRO A 393 11.27 -17.01 32.73
C PRO A 393 12.44 -17.92 32.32
N ASP A 394 12.40 -18.44 31.10
CA ASP A 394 13.42 -19.26 30.46
C ASP A 394 14.60 -18.47 29.87
N ARG A 395 14.52 -17.12 29.97
CA ARG A 395 15.49 -16.21 29.39
C ARG A 395 15.94 -15.16 30.42
N ALA A 396 16.45 -15.64 31.55
CA ALA A 396 17.01 -14.77 32.59
C ALA A 396 18.26 -13.97 32.16
N ASP A 397 18.83 -14.33 31.01
CA ASP A 397 19.94 -13.65 30.34
C ASP A 397 19.51 -12.36 29.62
N LEU A 398 18.23 -12.17 29.35
CA LEU A 398 17.73 -10.96 28.73
C LEU A 398 17.69 -9.78 29.70
N HIS A 399 18.27 -8.67 29.30
CA HIS A 399 18.26 -7.41 30.00
C HIS A 399 17.56 -6.34 29.19
N LEU A 400 16.94 -5.39 29.87
CA LEU A 400 16.42 -4.21 29.21
C LEU A 400 17.50 -3.11 29.22
N ALA A 401 18.35 -3.12 28.21
CA ALA A 401 19.47 -2.19 28.07
C ALA A 401 18.99 -0.80 27.57
N THR A 402 18.11 -0.16 28.33
CA THR A 402 17.55 1.15 27.95
C THR A 402 17.27 2.03 29.17
N SER A 403 17.49 3.33 29.04
CA SER A 403 17.19 4.33 30.06
C SER A 403 15.68 4.57 30.20
N ASP A 404 14.89 4.38 29.14
CA ASP A 404 13.43 4.48 29.14
C ASP A 404 12.82 3.08 28.96
N GLN A 405 12.44 2.48 30.08
CA GLN A 405 11.89 1.11 30.11
C GLN A 405 10.48 0.99 29.53
N ASP A 406 9.82 2.10 29.28
CA ASP A 406 8.44 2.11 28.73
C ASP A 406 8.41 2.35 27.22
N MET A 407 9.40 3.01 26.67
CA MET A 407 9.44 3.38 25.26
C MET A 407 9.95 2.24 24.38
N SER A 408 9.21 1.89 23.35
CA SER A 408 9.68 1.02 22.26
C SER A 408 9.99 1.82 20.99
N GLN A 409 9.17 2.82 20.66
CA GLN A 409 9.40 3.69 19.51
C GLN A 409 8.99 5.12 19.79
N ARG A 410 9.82 6.04 19.31
CA ARG A 410 9.48 7.46 19.19
C ARG A 410 10.02 7.98 17.87
N THR A 411 9.15 8.46 16.97
CA THR A 411 9.54 8.84 15.62
C THR A 411 8.91 10.15 15.21
N LEU A 412 9.70 11.01 14.58
CA LEU A 412 9.26 12.16 13.77
C LEU A 412 9.41 11.80 12.29
N ARG A 413 8.41 12.08 11.46
CA ARG A 413 8.39 11.84 10.01
C ARG A 413 8.08 13.13 9.26
N LEU A 414 8.71 13.29 8.10
CA LEU A 414 8.45 14.35 7.13
C LEU A 414 8.50 13.73 5.73
N ASP A 415 7.53 14.02 4.90
CA ASP A 415 7.49 13.60 3.50
C ASP A 415 6.95 14.73 2.62
N ALA A 416 7.51 14.89 1.44
CA ALA A 416 7.07 15.89 0.47
C ALA A 416 7.23 15.36 -0.94
N THR A 417 6.16 15.44 -1.73
CA THR A 417 6.13 15.06 -3.14
C THR A 417 5.64 16.22 -3.98
N VAL A 418 6.34 16.50 -5.07
CA VAL A 418 5.97 17.49 -6.09
C VAL A 418 5.96 16.82 -7.44
N MET A 419 4.85 16.88 -8.14
CA MET A 419 4.65 16.38 -9.49
C MET A 419 4.41 17.55 -10.45
N ARG A 420 5.06 17.53 -11.61
CA ARG A 420 4.90 18.53 -12.66
C ARG A 420 4.83 17.93 -14.05
N LYS A 421 3.84 18.33 -14.83
CA LYS A 421 3.78 18.06 -16.27
C LYS A 421 4.78 18.97 -16.98
N LEU A 422 5.87 18.40 -17.50
CA LEU A 422 6.91 19.14 -18.22
C LEU A 422 6.50 19.40 -19.69
N THR A 423 5.85 18.40 -20.29
CA THR A 423 5.29 18.47 -21.62
C THR A 423 3.95 17.73 -21.65
N ARG A 424 3.29 17.66 -22.82
CA ARG A 424 2.05 16.87 -22.98
C ARG A 424 2.24 15.40 -22.64
N ASN A 425 3.45 14.86 -22.83
CA ASN A 425 3.77 13.44 -22.74
C ASN A 425 4.78 13.08 -21.64
N VAL A 426 5.32 14.05 -20.92
CA VAL A 426 6.33 13.81 -19.88
C VAL A 426 5.93 14.46 -18.58
N THR A 427 5.87 13.67 -17.54
CA THR A 427 5.66 14.10 -16.15
C THR A 427 6.93 13.86 -15.35
N ALA A 428 7.33 14.82 -14.54
CA ALA A 428 8.40 14.71 -13.56
C ALA A 428 7.80 14.71 -12.16
N GLU A 429 8.36 13.86 -11.31
CA GLU A 429 8.01 13.80 -9.88
C GLU A 429 9.29 13.81 -9.06
N ILE A 430 9.29 14.55 -7.97
CA ILE A 430 10.35 14.58 -6.98
C ILE A 430 9.72 14.36 -5.62
N GLN A 431 10.20 13.34 -4.92
CA GLN A 431 9.81 13.02 -3.56
C GLN A 431 11.03 13.13 -2.65
N GLY A 432 10.85 13.64 -1.43
CA GLY A 432 11.88 13.67 -0.40
C GLY A 432 11.29 13.32 0.95
N GLY A 433 11.96 12.44 1.67
CA GLY A 433 11.55 11.92 2.95
C GLY A 433 12.62 12.08 4.02
N TYR A 434 12.20 12.28 5.26
CA TYR A 434 13.05 12.31 6.43
C TYR A 434 12.35 11.68 7.63
N SER A 435 13.04 10.80 8.34
CA SER A 435 12.60 10.32 9.64
C SER A 435 13.72 10.32 10.66
N TYR A 436 13.37 10.63 11.89
CA TYR A 436 14.28 10.60 13.04
C TYR A 436 13.57 10.01 14.24
N GLY A 437 14.20 9.05 14.90
CA GLY A 437 13.59 8.47 16.07
C GLY A 437 14.50 7.56 16.88
N SER A 438 13.94 7.04 17.95
CA SER A 438 14.56 5.99 18.76
C SER A 438 13.70 4.75 18.66
N TYR A 439 14.35 3.62 18.41
CA TYR A 439 13.69 2.34 18.15
C TYR A 439 14.28 1.28 19.07
N GLU A 440 13.40 0.52 19.70
CA GLU A 440 13.79 -0.69 20.39
C GLU A 440 13.98 -1.79 19.36
N ILE A 441 15.19 -2.26 19.24
CA ILE A 441 15.56 -3.36 18.35
C ILE A 441 16.13 -4.52 19.17
N LEU A 442 15.80 -5.72 18.76
CA LEU A 442 16.45 -6.93 19.23
C LEU A 442 17.84 -6.98 18.63
N SER A 443 18.86 -7.00 19.49
CA SER A 443 20.26 -6.86 19.05
C SER A 443 20.70 -8.04 18.19
N ILE A 444 21.71 -7.79 17.35
CA ILE A 444 22.32 -8.79 16.50
C ILE A 444 23.40 -9.49 17.33
N GLY A 445 23.25 -10.79 17.60
CA GLY A 445 24.18 -11.58 18.37
C GLY A 445 23.47 -12.62 19.23
N GLY A 446 24.21 -13.48 19.89
CA GLY A 446 23.67 -14.57 20.69
C GLY A 446 22.95 -14.10 21.98
N GLU A 447 23.30 -12.97 22.52
CA GLU A 447 22.62 -12.36 23.66
C GLU A 447 21.62 -11.31 23.19
N GLN A 448 20.48 -11.30 23.80
CA GLN A 448 19.26 -10.79 23.23
C GLN A 448 18.79 -9.56 24.01
N ASP A 449 19.64 -8.56 24.07
CA ASP A 449 19.25 -7.31 24.68
C ASP A 449 18.36 -6.49 23.75
N HIS A 450 17.25 -6.01 24.26
CA HIS A 450 16.42 -5.03 23.60
C HIS A 450 17.07 -3.66 23.74
N VAL A 451 17.71 -3.22 22.66
CA VAL A 451 18.49 -1.98 22.64
C VAL A 451 17.67 -0.85 22.03
N LEU A 452 17.71 0.31 22.65
CA LEU A 452 17.11 1.52 22.11
C LEU A 452 18.14 2.25 21.23
N SER A 453 17.90 2.30 19.95
CA SER A 453 18.80 2.90 18.97
C SER A 453 18.23 4.18 18.35
N PRO A 454 18.90 5.35 18.46
CA PRO A 454 18.53 6.50 17.67
C PRO A 454 18.96 6.30 16.21
N ILE A 455 17.99 6.48 15.29
CA ILE A 455 18.19 6.27 13.86
C ILE A 455 17.65 7.47 13.08
N GLN A 456 18.39 7.89 12.07
CA GLN A 456 17.98 8.85 11.07
C GLN A 456 17.87 8.16 9.72
N SER A 457 16.76 8.41 9.01
CA SER A 457 16.61 8.00 7.61
C SER A 457 16.29 9.22 6.76
N SER A 458 16.89 9.28 5.58
CA SER A 458 16.63 10.33 4.60
C SER A 458 16.55 9.70 3.22
N ASP A 459 15.64 10.18 2.39
CA ASP A 459 15.52 9.72 1.02
C ASP A 459 15.14 10.83 0.06
N VAL A 460 15.53 10.65 -1.19
CA VAL A 460 15.12 11.48 -2.31
C VAL A 460 14.88 10.57 -3.51
N THR A 461 13.75 10.75 -4.19
CA THR A 461 13.43 10.05 -5.44
C THR A 461 13.11 11.06 -6.53
N VAL A 462 13.61 10.81 -7.73
CA VAL A 462 13.25 11.55 -8.96
C VAL A 462 12.72 10.55 -9.95
N LEU A 463 11.52 10.82 -10.47
CA LEU A 463 10.84 10.00 -11.46
C LEU A 463 10.51 10.86 -12.70
N LEU A 464 10.88 10.38 -13.87
CA LEU A 464 10.44 10.90 -15.16
C LEU A 464 9.63 9.81 -15.86
N HIS A 465 8.37 10.10 -16.12
CA HIS A 465 7.46 9.16 -16.74
C HIS A 465 6.94 9.67 -18.08
N SER A 466 6.92 8.79 -19.08
CA SER A 466 6.34 9.01 -20.41
C SER A 466 5.67 7.74 -20.91
N LYS A 467 4.88 7.85 -21.98
CA LYS A 467 4.27 6.70 -22.64
C LYS A 467 5.28 5.62 -23.07
N HIS A 468 6.51 5.99 -23.43
CA HIS A 468 7.52 5.10 -24.01
C HIS A 468 8.71 4.82 -23.09
N PHE A 469 8.87 5.58 -22.03
CA PHE A 469 9.95 5.37 -21.06
C PHE A 469 9.59 5.82 -19.66
N GLU A 470 10.25 5.22 -18.71
CA GLU A 470 10.32 5.68 -17.32
C GLU A 470 11.77 5.66 -16.86
N ALA A 471 12.20 6.77 -16.26
CA ALA A 471 13.51 6.87 -15.63
C ALA A 471 13.32 7.24 -14.17
N ARG A 472 13.85 6.42 -13.27
CA ARG A 472 13.80 6.64 -11.82
C ARG A 472 15.20 6.65 -11.27
N ALA A 473 15.48 7.60 -10.39
CA ALA A 473 16.68 7.59 -9.57
C ALA A 473 16.30 7.87 -8.13
N PHE A 474 16.92 7.16 -7.18
CA PHE A 474 16.73 7.46 -5.77
C PHE A 474 18.06 7.38 -4.99
N TRP A 475 18.05 8.07 -3.86
CA TRP A 475 19.08 8.00 -2.84
C TRP A 475 18.42 7.75 -1.49
N ASN A 476 18.91 6.76 -0.75
CA ASN A 476 18.54 6.47 0.63
C ASN A 476 19.77 6.60 1.51
N ARG A 477 19.63 7.24 2.67
CA ARG A 477 20.64 7.26 3.72
C ARG A 477 20.03 6.81 5.05
N ILE A 478 20.73 5.92 5.73
CA ILE A 478 20.44 5.51 7.10
C ILE A 478 21.66 5.76 7.93
N ASN A 479 21.51 6.52 9.02
CA ASN A 479 22.53 6.75 10.03
C ASN A 479 21.99 6.25 11.37
N ALA A 480 22.57 5.18 11.88
CA ALA A 480 22.16 4.59 13.14
C ALA A 480 23.31 4.62 14.13
N PHE A 481 23.03 4.99 15.34
CA PHE A 481 23.95 4.98 16.45
C PHE A 481 23.40 4.12 17.58
N GLN A 482 23.93 2.95 17.75
CA GLN A 482 23.62 2.07 18.86
C GLN A 482 24.48 2.49 20.03
N GLN A 483 23.89 3.23 20.94
CA GLN A 483 24.50 3.59 22.22
C GLN A 483 24.20 2.49 23.21
N ASP A 484 25.22 1.75 23.58
CA ASP A 484 25.30 0.87 24.76
C ASP A 484 24.72 -0.55 24.68
N ASN A 485 25.57 -1.41 25.19
CA ASN A 485 25.29 -2.45 26.18
C ASN A 485 24.56 -3.69 25.69
N ALA A 486 24.65 -4.03 24.43
CA ALA A 486 24.53 -5.45 24.15
C ALA A 486 25.71 -6.14 24.88
N ALA A 487 25.42 -6.70 26.05
CA ALA A 487 26.39 -7.53 26.74
C ALA A 487 26.47 -8.85 25.99
N TYR A 488 27.49 -9.05 25.22
CA TYR A 488 27.80 -10.35 24.61
C TYR A 488 28.77 -11.08 25.54
N PHE A 489 28.36 -12.23 26.02
CA PHE A 489 29.10 -12.99 27.05
C PHE A 489 29.44 -12.16 28.31
N GLY A 490 28.55 -11.26 28.72
CA GLY A 490 28.77 -10.42 29.91
C GLY A 490 29.75 -9.27 29.71
N GLN A 491 30.14 -8.97 28.46
CA GLN A 491 30.99 -7.83 28.13
C GLN A 491 30.21 -6.79 27.30
N SER A 492 30.40 -5.50 27.63
CA SER A 492 29.86 -4.42 26.84
C SER A 492 30.54 -4.37 25.48
N LEU A 493 29.77 -4.42 24.41
CA LEU A 493 30.26 -4.13 23.07
C LEU A 493 30.61 -2.64 22.94
N LEU A 494 31.52 -2.34 22.02
CA LEU A 494 31.79 -0.96 21.63
C LEU A 494 30.50 -0.33 21.06
N PRO A 495 30.23 0.97 21.31
CA PRO A 495 29.14 1.66 20.68
C PRO A 495 29.24 1.47 19.15
N ALA A 496 28.15 0.99 18.54
CA ALA A 496 28.11 0.75 17.12
C ALA A 496 27.55 1.97 16.39
N GLN A 497 28.26 2.42 15.37
CA GLN A 497 27.77 3.40 14.41
C GLN A 497 27.67 2.75 13.05
N SER A 498 26.57 2.98 12.35
CA SER A 498 26.41 2.57 10.96
C SER A 498 25.91 3.72 10.11
N LEU A 499 26.54 3.88 8.96
CA LEU A 499 26.12 4.80 7.91
C LEU A 499 25.97 3.99 6.62
N LEU A 500 24.78 3.93 6.11
CA LEU A 500 24.42 3.27 4.85
C LEU A 500 23.94 4.31 3.86
N ASP A 501 24.53 4.34 2.67
CA ASP A 501 24.03 5.10 1.51
C ASP A 501 23.75 4.14 0.36
N VAL A 502 22.60 4.27 -0.26
CA VAL A 502 22.21 3.56 -1.48
C VAL A 502 21.78 4.57 -2.52
N VAL A 503 22.45 4.58 -3.67
CA VAL A 503 22.05 5.35 -4.85
C VAL A 503 21.65 4.36 -5.93
N ASP A 504 20.48 4.52 -6.50
CA ASP A 504 19.94 3.64 -7.52
C ASP A 504 19.45 4.46 -8.71
N GLY A 505 19.62 3.93 -9.91
CA GLY A 505 19.11 4.49 -11.14
C GLY A 505 18.57 3.38 -12.04
N GLU A 506 17.28 3.47 -12.43
CA GLU A 506 16.60 2.54 -13.31
C GLU A 506 16.06 3.30 -14.54
N LEU A 507 16.31 2.75 -15.74
CA LEU A 507 15.70 3.21 -16.99
C LEU A 507 14.90 2.06 -17.59
N ARG A 508 13.63 2.31 -17.91
CA ARG A 508 12.73 1.37 -18.58
C ARG A 508 12.20 1.95 -19.91
N LEU A 509 12.18 1.13 -20.92
CA LEU A 509 11.64 1.45 -22.25
C LEU A 509 10.45 0.54 -22.53
N PHE A 510 9.36 1.11 -23.06
CA PHE A 510 8.12 0.39 -23.35
C PHE A 510 7.79 0.47 -24.82
N ASP A 511 7.37 -0.65 -25.39
CA ASP A 511 6.83 -0.69 -26.76
C ASP A 511 5.64 -1.65 -26.84
N GLN A 512 4.69 -1.33 -27.71
CA GLN A 512 3.50 -2.14 -27.96
C GLN A 512 3.36 -2.33 -29.47
N PHE A 513 3.34 -3.58 -29.92
CA PHE A 513 3.23 -3.91 -31.35
C PHE A 513 2.46 -5.22 -31.57
N GLU A 514 1.99 -5.44 -32.78
CA GLU A 514 1.31 -6.67 -33.18
C GLU A 514 2.15 -7.46 -34.19
N THR A 515 2.25 -8.79 -33.97
CA THR A 515 2.99 -9.73 -34.86
C THR A 515 2.06 -10.63 -35.65
N GLY A 516 0.83 -10.23 -35.92
CA GLY A 516 -0.17 -11.00 -36.65
C GLY A 516 -1.56 -10.66 -36.18
N LYS A 517 -2.59 -11.25 -36.82
CA LYS A 517 -3.97 -10.95 -36.43
C LYS A 517 -4.25 -11.47 -35.03
N GLY A 518 -4.42 -10.55 -34.07
CA GLY A 518 -4.80 -10.83 -32.70
C GLY A 518 -3.65 -11.33 -31.81
N ILE A 519 -2.38 -11.08 -32.17
CA ILE A 519 -1.22 -11.31 -31.33
C ILE A 519 -0.59 -9.95 -30.99
N ALA A 520 -0.79 -9.48 -29.78
CA ALA A 520 -0.25 -8.22 -29.28
C ALA A 520 0.91 -8.48 -28.32
N HIS A 521 1.95 -7.69 -28.43
CA HIS A 521 3.12 -7.71 -27.55
C HIS A 521 3.18 -6.42 -26.73
N HIS A 522 3.46 -6.55 -25.44
CA HIS A 522 3.83 -5.45 -24.57
C HIS A 522 5.24 -5.71 -24.06
N LEU A 523 6.22 -5.19 -24.78
CA LEU A 523 7.64 -5.37 -24.50
C LEU A 523 8.14 -4.28 -23.56
N GLN A 524 8.87 -4.70 -22.54
CA GLN A 524 9.59 -3.83 -21.61
C GLN A 524 11.05 -4.24 -21.57
N LEU A 525 11.95 -3.27 -21.73
CA LEU A 525 13.40 -3.42 -21.54
C LEU A 525 13.84 -2.50 -20.42
N GLY A 526 14.66 -3.00 -19.51
CA GLY A 526 15.14 -2.18 -18.39
C GLY A 526 16.62 -2.41 -18.09
N THR A 527 17.23 -1.37 -17.54
CA THR A 527 18.59 -1.41 -16.99
C THR A 527 18.60 -0.69 -15.65
N GLU A 528 19.39 -1.21 -14.72
CA GLU A 528 19.50 -0.69 -13.35
C GLU A 528 20.98 -0.64 -12.97
N TYR A 529 21.35 0.43 -12.28
CA TYR A 529 22.64 0.54 -11.62
C TYR A 529 22.44 0.98 -10.19
N ARG A 530 23.05 0.25 -9.24
CA ARG A 530 22.93 0.52 -7.81
C ARG A 530 24.32 0.58 -7.15
N LEU A 531 24.57 1.69 -6.48
CA LEU A 531 25.76 1.91 -5.65
C LEU A 531 25.34 1.80 -4.19
N LYS A 532 25.99 0.91 -3.44
CA LYS A 532 25.82 0.74 -2.00
C LYS A 532 27.13 1.07 -1.31
N THR A 533 27.07 1.92 -0.28
CA THR A 533 28.22 2.21 0.58
C THR A 533 27.85 1.98 2.03
N VAL A 534 28.69 1.27 2.77
CA VAL A 534 28.48 0.94 4.17
C VAL A 534 29.72 1.27 4.98
N GLN A 535 29.54 2.08 6.01
CA GLN A 535 30.50 2.33 7.08
C GLN A 535 29.91 1.78 8.37
N TRP A 536 30.55 0.81 8.98
CA TRP A 536 30.01 0.18 10.18
C TRP A 536 31.13 -0.21 11.15
N THR A 537 30.93 0.07 12.44
CA THR A 537 31.91 -0.20 13.49
C THR A 537 32.34 -1.67 13.54
N TYR A 538 31.46 -2.58 13.14
CA TYR A 538 31.70 -4.04 13.16
C TYR A 538 32.12 -4.59 11.79
N GLN A 539 32.75 -3.77 10.98
CA GLN A 539 33.43 -4.17 9.75
C GLN A 539 34.91 -3.81 9.83
N ALA A 540 35.76 -4.61 9.18
CA ALA A 540 37.20 -4.36 9.13
C ALA A 540 37.56 -3.08 8.32
N ARG A 541 36.69 -2.69 7.37
CA ARG A 541 36.86 -1.50 6.52
C ARG A 541 35.52 -1.09 5.93
N ASP A 542 35.45 0.15 5.45
CA ASP A 542 34.29 0.63 4.69
C ASP A 542 34.15 -0.16 3.38
N GLU A 543 32.91 -0.56 3.05
CA GLU A 543 32.63 -1.36 1.87
C GLU A 543 31.80 -0.55 0.85
N ILE A 544 32.14 -0.75 -0.43
CA ILE A 544 31.49 -0.13 -1.57
C ILE A 544 31.16 -1.21 -2.60
N GLU A 545 29.89 -1.34 -2.97
CA GLU A 545 29.44 -2.30 -3.96
C GLU A 545 28.76 -1.61 -5.15
N HIS A 546 29.14 -2.01 -6.38
CA HIS A 546 28.62 -1.54 -7.65
C HIS A 546 27.79 -2.64 -8.32
N HIS A 547 26.49 -2.62 -8.17
CA HIS A 547 25.59 -3.57 -8.80
C HIS A 547 25.10 -3.05 -10.15
N ALA A 548 24.92 -3.92 -11.11
CA ALA A 548 24.33 -3.59 -12.40
C ALA A 548 23.41 -4.70 -12.85
N GLY A 549 22.24 -4.34 -13.38
CA GLY A 549 21.22 -5.29 -13.85
C GLY A 549 20.63 -4.89 -15.18
N VAL A 550 20.24 -5.89 -15.97
CA VAL A 550 19.46 -5.71 -17.19
C VAL A 550 18.32 -6.71 -17.19
N PHE A 551 17.14 -6.28 -17.64
CA PHE A 551 16.00 -7.16 -17.72
C PHE A 551 15.15 -6.92 -18.96
N VAL A 552 14.41 -7.95 -19.34
CA VAL A 552 13.41 -7.94 -20.43
C VAL A 552 12.15 -8.62 -19.92
N GLN A 553 11.01 -8.05 -20.25
CA GLN A 553 9.70 -8.63 -20.08
C GLN A 553 8.93 -8.52 -21.38
N ASP A 554 8.26 -9.59 -21.81
CA ASP A 554 7.29 -9.56 -22.90
C ASP A 554 5.98 -10.20 -22.43
N GLU A 555 4.90 -9.42 -22.50
CA GLU A 555 3.55 -9.92 -22.37
C GLU A 555 2.97 -10.12 -23.75
N VAL A 556 2.68 -11.37 -24.10
CA VAL A 556 2.10 -11.74 -25.40
C VAL A 556 0.64 -12.11 -25.21
N ARG A 557 -0.26 -11.33 -25.79
CA ARG A 557 -1.71 -11.57 -25.76
C ARG A 557 -2.19 -12.25 -27.04
N PHE A 558 -2.88 -13.37 -26.89
CA PHE A 558 -3.52 -14.13 -27.99
C PHE A 558 -5.04 -13.88 -27.94
N GLY A 559 -5.46 -12.80 -28.61
CA GLY A 559 -6.83 -12.31 -28.51
C GLY A 559 -7.18 -11.83 -27.09
N THR A 560 -8.43 -12.13 -26.63
CA THR A 560 -8.94 -11.67 -25.34
C THR A 560 -8.93 -12.73 -24.23
N ARG A 561 -8.48 -13.96 -24.52
CA ARG A 561 -8.64 -15.10 -23.61
C ARG A 561 -7.35 -15.72 -23.12
N LEU A 562 -6.25 -15.44 -23.73
CA LEU A 562 -4.97 -16.05 -23.38
C LEU A 562 -3.88 -15.00 -23.39
N ALA A 563 -3.07 -14.97 -22.33
CA ALA A 563 -1.85 -14.19 -22.26
C ALA A 563 -0.69 -15.06 -21.76
N ALA A 564 0.51 -14.76 -22.21
CA ALA A 564 1.74 -15.38 -21.74
C ALA A 564 2.75 -14.31 -21.37
N PHE A 565 3.46 -14.49 -20.27
CA PHE A 565 4.53 -13.62 -19.80
C PHE A 565 5.85 -14.37 -19.85
N GLY A 566 6.88 -13.69 -20.28
CA GLY A 566 8.25 -14.14 -20.21
C GLY A 566 9.15 -13.04 -19.68
N ASP A 567 9.77 -13.26 -18.53
CA ASP A 567 10.68 -12.31 -17.90
C ASP A 567 12.04 -12.95 -17.71
N TYR A 568 13.08 -12.17 -17.98
CA TYR A 568 14.45 -12.58 -17.75
C TYR A 568 15.27 -11.40 -17.26
N ARG A 569 16.13 -11.65 -16.26
CA ARG A 569 17.02 -10.66 -15.68
C ARG A 569 18.40 -11.25 -15.40
N ALA A 570 19.43 -10.44 -15.60
CA ALA A 570 20.82 -10.74 -15.30
C ALA A 570 21.40 -9.60 -14.45
N ASP A 571 21.90 -9.94 -13.25
CA ASP A 571 22.46 -9.00 -12.28
C ASP A 571 23.93 -9.33 -12.01
N TYR A 572 24.82 -8.35 -12.15
CA TYR A 572 26.18 -8.44 -11.64
C TYR A 572 26.21 -8.14 -10.14
N VAL A 573 26.70 -9.09 -9.36
CA VAL A 573 26.80 -9.01 -7.90
C VAL A 573 28.29 -8.89 -7.51
N PRO A 574 28.75 -7.74 -7.00
CA PRO A 574 30.18 -7.47 -6.74
C PRO A 574 30.80 -8.45 -5.73
N TYR A 575 30.10 -8.72 -4.61
CA TYR A 575 30.55 -9.67 -3.60
C TYR A 575 30.90 -11.06 -4.20
N LEU A 576 30.09 -11.52 -5.15
CA LEU A 576 30.27 -12.80 -5.82
C LEU A 576 31.23 -12.71 -7.01
N ASP A 577 31.49 -11.52 -7.51
CA ASP A 577 32.22 -11.22 -8.74
C ASP A 577 31.69 -12.04 -9.94
N ARG A 578 30.37 -12.10 -10.08
CA ARG A 578 29.70 -12.83 -11.16
C ARG A 578 28.29 -12.33 -11.44
N VAL A 579 27.78 -12.76 -12.59
CA VAL A 579 26.39 -12.51 -12.97
C VAL A 579 25.48 -13.60 -12.41
N VAL A 580 24.42 -13.20 -11.73
CA VAL A 580 23.32 -14.07 -11.27
C VAL A 580 22.10 -13.83 -12.13
N GLN A 581 21.42 -14.89 -12.51
CA GLN A 581 20.29 -14.84 -13.43
C GLN A 581 19.01 -15.28 -12.74
N SER A 582 17.89 -14.65 -13.11
CA SER A 582 16.54 -15.04 -12.73
C SER A 582 15.59 -14.98 -13.91
N ALA A 583 14.62 -15.89 -13.95
CA ALA A 583 13.64 -15.97 -15.00
C ALA A 583 12.26 -16.29 -14.41
N ARG A 584 11.21 -15.81 -15.08
CA ARG A 584 9.81 -16.13 -14.77
C ARG A 584 9.05 -16.33 -16.06
N GLY A 585 8.17 -17.34 -16.07
CA GLY A 585 7.19 -17.55 -17.11
C GLY A 585 5.80 -17.67 -16.48
N ALA A 586 4.79 -17.08 -17.10
CA ALA A 586 3.40 -17.24 -16.67
C ALA A 586 2.48 -17.40 -17.87
N ILE A 587 1.43 -18.21 -17.71
CA ILE A 587 0.36 -18.37 -18.69
C ILE A 587 -0.95 -18.06 -17.97
N LEU A 588 -1.73 -17.13 -18.55
CA LEU A 588 -3.02 -16.72 -18.06
C LEU A 588 -4.10 -17.10 -19.05
N SER A 589 -5.13 -17.76 -18.56
CA SER A 589 -6.33 -18.08 -19.33
C SER A 589 -7.52 -17.37 -18.69
N HIS A 590 -8.30 -16.65 -19.50
CA HIS A 590 -9.50 -15.95 -19.10
C HIS A 590 -10.76 -16.73 -19.55
N PRO A 591 -11.28 -17.67 -18.73
CA PRO A 591 -12.49 -18.42 -19.03
C PRO A 591 -13.69 -17.49 -19.26
N THR A 592 -13.77 -16.44 -18.47
CA THR A 592 -14.72 -15.33 -18.62
C THR A 592 -13.95 -13.99 -18.67
N ARG A 593 -14.65 -12.89 -18.85
CA ARG A 593 -14.03 -11.54 -18.80
C ARG A 593 -13.57 -11.15 -17.39
N ARG A 594 -14.02 -11.86 -16.36
CA ARG A 594 -13.79 -11.55 -14.96
C ARG A 594 -13.24 -12.72 -14.16
N SER A 595 -12.71 -13.72 -14.86
CA SER A 595 -12.02 -14.84 -14.21
C SER A 595 -10.72 -15.17 -14.92
N THR A 596 -9.72 -15.53 -14.14
CA THR A 596 -8.39 -15.89 -14.61
C THR A 596 -7.92 -17.15 -13.92
N VAL A 597 -7.43 -18.09 -14.70
CA VAL A 597 -6.59 -19.22 -14.26
C VAL A 597 -5.17 -18.92 -14.70
N ARG A 598 -4.22 -18.95 -13.78
CA ARG A 598 -2.82 -18.67 -14.04
C ARG A 598 -1.92 -19.81 -13.62
N GLY A 599 -0.93 -20.15 -14.45
CA GLY A 599 0.17 -21.06 -14.15
C GLY A 599 1.47 -20.27 -14.17
N ILE A 600 2.30 -20.41 -13.12
CA ILE A 600 3.54 -19.65 -12.96
C ILE A 600 4.68 -20.61 -12.68
N PHE A 601 5.82 -20.34 -13.30
CA PHE A 601 7.10 -20.95 -13.01
C PHE A 601 8.15 -19.87 -12.97
N GLY A 602 8.94 -19.81 -11.87
CA GLY A 602 9.93 -18.74 -11.75
C GLY A 602 11.03 -19.03 -10.75
N THR A 603 12.12 -18.33 -10.90
CA THR A 603 13.27 -18.36 -10.00
C THR A 603 13.51 -16.99 -9.41
N ALA A 604 13.98 -16.97 -8.16
CA ALA A 604 14.50 -15.77 -7.52
C ALA A 604 15.76 -16.10 -6.71
N PHE A 605 16.48 -15.05 -6.33
CA PHE A 605 17.67 -15.18 -5.50
C PHE A 605 17.74 -14.02 -4.49
N ARG A 606 18.44 -14.26 -3.39
CA ARG A 606 18.86 -13.26 -2.42
C ARG A 606 20.36 -13.23 -2.32
N THR A 607 20.95 -12.04 -2.38
CA THR A 607 22.37 -11.86 -2.13
C THR A 607 22.66 -11.82 -0.64
N PRO A 608 23.84 -12.24 -0.20
CA PRO A 608 24.27 -12.01 1.17
C PRO A 608 24.23 -10.53 1.53
N THR A 609 23.83 -10.21 2.74
CA THR A 609 23.84 -8.86 3.29
C THR A 609 25.24 -8.41 3.69
N PHE A 610 25.44 -7.13 3.99
CA PHE A 610 26.74 -6.66 4.50
C PHE A 610 27.08 -7.29 5.85
N LEU A 611 26.08 -7.52 6.72
CA LEU A 611 26.26 -8.28 7.96
C LEU A 611 26.77 -9.70 7.69
N GLU A 612 26.15 -10.41 6.75
CA GLU A 612 26.52 -11.79 6.42
C GLU A 612 27.89 -11.88 5.73
N SER A 613 28.28 -10.85 4.95
CA SER A 613 29.45 -10.84 4.09
C SER A 613 30.71 -10.25 4.74
N TYR A 614 30.56 -9.24 5.61
CA TYR A 614 31.67 -8.39 6.05
C TYR A 614 31.76 -8.20 7.57
N LEU A 615 30.98 -8.96 8.36
CA LEU A 615 31.00 -8.89 9.82
C LEU A 615 32.40 -9.20 10.38
N ASP A 616 32.88 -8.38 11.33
CA ASP A 616 34.15 -8.56 12.03
C ASP A 616 34.05 -8.02 13.47
N ILE A 617 33.64 -8.88 14.40
CA ILE A 617 33.46 -8.52 15.81
C ILE A 617 34.27 -9.46 16.69
N PRO A 618 35.31 -9.00 17.37
CA PRO A 618 36.07 -9.78 18.34
C PRO A 618 35.43 -9.71 19.73
N PHE A 619 35.23 -10.86 20.36
CA PHE A 619 34.73 -11.00 21.75
C PHE A 619 35.75 -11.74 22.61
N GLN A 620 35.80 -11.38 23.90
CA GLN A 620 36.54 -12.15 24.90
C GLN A 620 35.60 -13.16 25.58
N LEU A 621 36.02 -14.41 25.64
CA LEU A 621 35.30 -15.45 26.39
C LEU A 621 35.66 -15.37 27.86
N PRO A 622 34.72 -15.07 28.80
CA PRO A 622 35.04 -14.81 30.21
C PRO A 622 35.61 -16.04 30.95
N VAL A 623 35.12 -17.22 30.61
CA VAL A 623 35.47 -18.45 31.35
C VAL A 623 36.79 -19.07 30.89
N THR A 624 37.09 -18.98 29.60
CA THR A 624 38.26 -19.63 29.02
C THR A 624 39.48 -18.70 28.92
N GLY A 625 39.30 -17.39 29.11
CA GLY A 625 40.33 -16.38 28.89
C GLY A 625 40.72 -16.23 27.42
N GLY A 626 39.97 -16.87 26.51
CA GLY A 626 40.22 -16.81 25.08
C GLY A 626 39.39 -15.73 24.39
N ALA A 627 39.52 -15.63 23.07
CA ALA A 627 38.75 -14.75 22.22
C ALA A 627 37.85 -15.57 21.30
N LEU A 628 36.63 -15.10 21.11
CA LEU A 628 35.75 -15.49 20.04
C LEU A 628 35.78 -14.40 18.97
N LEU A 629 36.08 -14.75 17.76
CA LEU A 629 35.96 -13.86 16.62
C LEU A 629 34.71 -14.20 15.86
N THR A 630 33.70 -13.32 15.93
CA THR A 630 32.53 -13.42 15.08
C THR A 630 32.83 -12.67 13.79
N GLN A 631 33.09 -13.43 12.75
CA GLN A 631 33.56 -12.90 11.48
C GLN A 631 32.85 -13.59 10.33
N SER A 632 32.59 -12.88 9.25
CA SER A 632 32.10 -13.49 8.01
C SER A 632 33.11 -14.52 7.53
N LYS A 633 32.61 -15.73 7.26
CA LYS A 633 33.47 -16.83 6.79
C LYS A 633 34.13 -16.42 5.48
N LEU A 634 35.45 -16.68 5.37
CA LEU A 634 36.26 -16.34 4.18
C LEU A 634 35.92 -17.21 2.94
N SER A 635 35.12 -18.27 3.08
CA SER A 635 34.49 -18.91 1.95
C SER A 635 33.33 -18.04 1.48
N ARG A 636 33.37 -17.54 0.24
CA ARG A 636 32.33 -16.73 -0.35
C ARG A 636 30.98 -17.45 -0.20
N LEU A 637 30.01 -16.75 0.40
CA LEU A 637 28.63 -17.21 0.49
C LEU A 637 28.02 -17.26 -0.91
N GLU A 638 27.31 -18.34 -1.20
CA GLU A 638 26.46 -18.43 -2.39
C GLU A 638 25.13 -17.71 -2.18
N PRO A 639 24.51 -17.15 -3.22
CA PRO A 639 23.17 -16.59 -3.08
C PRO A 639 22.15 -17.65 -2.72
N GLU A 640 21.23 -17.30 -1.85
CA GLU A 640 20.06 -18.14 -1.62
C GLU A 640 19.22 -18.22 -2.90
N ARG A 641 18.62 -19.35 -3.16
CA ARG A 641 17.85 -19.61 -4.39
C ARG A 641 16.48 -20.19 -4.08
N ILE A 642 15.49 -19.74 -4.82
CA ILE A 642 14.14 -20.28 -4.81
C ILE A 642 13.69 -20.59 -6.24
N LEU A 643 13.05 -21.74 -6.39
CA LEU A 643 12.31 -22.16 -7.57
C LEU A 643 10.84 -22.32 -7.17
N THR A 644 9.94 -21.62 -7.83
CA THR A 644 8.51 -21.64 -7.53
C THR A 644 7.71 -22.16 -8.69
N THR A 645 6.71 -23.00 -8.38
CA THR A 645 5.61 -23.34 -9.27
C THR A 645 4.30 -23.00 -8.58
N GLU A 646 3.40 -22.32 -9.29
CA GLU A 646 2.11 -21.90 -8.76
C GLU A 646 0.98 -22.14 -9.76
N LEU A 647 -0.17 -22.55 -9.24
CA LEU A 647 -1.44 -22.56 -9.96
C LEU A 647 -2.41 -21.63 -9.19
N GLY A 648 -2.86 -20.56 -9.83
CA GLY A 648 -3.75 -19.56 -9.24
C GLY A 648 -5.09 -19.46 -9.96
N TYR A 649 -6.12 -19.08 -9.23
CA TYR A 649 -7.46 -18.78 -9.77
C TYR A 649 -8.01 -17.53 -9.10
N LEU A 650 -8.41 -16.57 -9.91
CA LEU A 650 -9.11 -15.35 -9.49
C LEU A 650 -10.45 -15.27 -10.22
N ASN A 651 -11.52 -15.04 -9.48
CA ASN A 651 -12.86 -14.87 -10.03
C ASN A 651 -13.59 -13.69 -9.38
N SER A 652 -14.12 -12.82 -10.19
CA SER A 652 -14.99 -11.70 -9.84
C SER A 652 -16.20 -11.59 -10.78
N ASP A 653 -16.68 -12.73 -11.31
CA ASP A 653 -17.86 -12.77 -12.18
C ASP A 653 -19.13 -12.27 -11.47
N SER A 654 -19.20 -12.49 -10.15
CA SER A 654 -20.25 -11.93 -9.32
C SER A 654 -19.90 -10.53 -8.82
N ASP A 655 -20.84 -9.61 -8.81
CA ASP A 655 -20.66 -8.28 -8.21
C ASP A 655 -20.63 -8.34 -6.67
N TYR A 656 -20.98 -9.48 -6.10
CA TYR A 656 -21.10 -9.68 -4.64
C TYR A 656 -19.96 -10.51 -4.06
N ILE A 657 -19.21 -11.25 -4.87
CA ILE A 657 -18.23 -12.22 -4.38
C ILE A 657 -16.99 -12.20 -5.28
N THR A 658 -15.84 -12.04 -4.65
CA THR A 658 -14.53 -12.26 -5.26
C THR A 658 -13.86 -13.43 -4.57
N ILE A 659 -13.30 -14.35 -5.36
CA ILE A 659 -12.56 -15.52 -4.88
C ILE A 659 -11.15 -15.45 -5.46
N ASP A 660 -10.13 -15.49 -4.61
CA ASP A 660 -8.73 -15.65 -4.99
C ASP A 660 -8.18 -16.92 -4.34
N SER A 661 -7.53 -17.79 -5.12
CA SER A 661 -6.92 -19.00 -4.59
C SER A 661 -5.62 -19.30 -5.30
N ALA A 662 -4.68 -19.89 -4.57
CA ALA A 662 -3.41 -20.32 -5.10
C ALA A 662 -2.95 -21.64 -4.46
N LEU A 663 -2.39 -22.51 -5.28
CA LEU A 663 -1.63 -23.68 -4.85
C LEU A 663 -0.17 -23.43 -5.26
N PHE A 664 0.77 -23.62 -4.36
CA PHE A 664 2.16 -23.35 -4.65
C PHE A 664 3.10 -24.42 -4.10
N TYR A 665 4.22 -24.56 -4.78
CA TYR A 665 5.38 -25.30 -4.34
C TYR A 665 6.65 -24.49 -4.57
N ASN A 666 7.45 -24.30 -3.51
CA ASN A 666 8.73 -23.65 -3.54
C ASN A 666 9.83 -24.65 -3.18
N HIS A 667 10.88 -24.70 -3.99
CA HIS A 667 12.12 -25.41 -3.67
C HIS A 667 13.19 -24.37 -3.33
N VAL A 668 13.74 -24.43 -2.11
CA VAL A 668 14.70 -23.45 -1.59
C VAL A 668 16.02 -24.14 -1.26
N SER A 669 17.12 -23.50 -1.62
CA SER A 669 18.47 -24.00 -1.40
C SER A 669 19.44 -22.89 -1.05
N ASN A 670 20.57 -23.23 -0.48
CA ASN A 670 21.65 -22.33 -0.10
C ASN A 670 21.23 -21.26 0.92
N LEU A 671 20.27 -21.55 1.81
CA LEU A 671 19.92 -20.60 2.87
C LEU A 671 21.17 -20.22 3.66
N ILE A 672 21.29 -18.93 3.99
CA ILE A 672 22.39 -18.41 4.79
C ILE A 672 21.93 -18.35 6.24
N ASP A 673 22.72 -18.93 7.14
CA ASP A 673 22.45 -18.92 8.59
C ASP A 673 23.78 -18.81 9.35
N ILE A 674 23.67 -18.58 10.66
CA ILE A 674 24.84 -18.50 11.53
C ILE A 674 25.53 -19.87 11.60
N ALA A 675 26.83 -19.88 11.32
CA ALA A 675 27.63 -21.09 11.42
C ALA A 675 27.85 -21.51 12.88
N PRO A 676 28.01 -22.78 13.17
CA PRO A 676 28.43 -23.25 14.50
C PRO A 676 29.75 -22.62 14.92
N ILE A 677 29.95 -22.51 16.26
CA ILE A 677 31.25 -22.07 16.78
C ILE A 677 32.30 -23.15 16.52
N GLU A 678 33.35 -22.77 15.81
CA GLU A 678 34.46 -23.65 15.48
C GLU A 678 35.76 -23.22 16.18
N PRO A 679 36.55 -24.14 16.71
CA PRO A 679 37.85 -23.80 17.25
C PRO A 679 38.83 -23.41 16.12
N VAL A 680 39.65 -22.40 16.35
CA VAL A 680 40.73 -22.01 15.44
C VAL A 680 41.81 -23.07 15.45
N THR A 681 42.10 -23.66 14.30
CA THR A 681 43.13 -24.68 14.11
C THR A 681 44.40 -24.09 13.52
N LEU A 682 45.52 -24.82 13.61
CA LEU A 682 46.76 -24.42 12.96
C LEU A 682 46.61 -24.31 11.43
N GLY A 683 45.73 -25.13 10.85
CA GLY A 683 45.41 -25.07 9.43
C GLY A 683 44.71 -23.77 9.04
N ASP A 684 43.81 -23.28 9.88
CA ASP A 684 43.13 -21.99 9.65
C ASP A 684 44.09 -20.83 9.66
N VAL A 685 45.01 -20.82 10.62
CA VAL A 685 46.05 -19.80 10.71
C VAL A 685 46.98 -19.84 9.50
N THR A 686 47.36 -21.03 9.04
CA THR A 686 48.30 -21.19 7.90
C THR A 686 47.66 -20.94 6.56
N SER A 687 46.35 -21.13 6.44
CA SER A 687 45.61 -20.86 5.20
C SER A 687 45.18 -19.38 5.05
N GLN A 688 45.60 -18.53 5.96
CA GLN A 688 45.17 -17.12 6.04
C GLN A 688 43.67 -16.89 6.20
N HIS A 689 42.93 -17.91 6.65
CA HIS A 689 41.50 -17.83 6.88
C HIS A 689 41.13 -17.26 8.27
N VAL A 690 42.11 -17.03 9.14
CA VAL A 690 41.95 -16.40 10.46
C VAL A 690 43.02 -15.35 10.65
N PRO A 691 42.74 -14.17 11.16
CA PRO A 691 43.73 -13.16 11.46
C PRO A 691 44.78 -13.71 12.42
N THR A 692 46.05 -13.61 12.03
CA THR A 692 47.22 -13.96 12.88
C THR A 692 47.54 -12.86 13.86
N ALA A 693 46.95 -11.66 13.66
CA ALA A 693 47.20 -10.52 14.50
C ALA A 693 46.26 -10.52 15.74
N GLN A 694 46.79 -9.97 16.82
CA GLN A 694 46.02 -9.66 18.01
C GLN A 694 44.88 -8.71 17.66
N SER A 695 43.67 -8.96 18.16
CA SER A 695 42.57 -8.04 18.02
C SER A 695 42.92 -6.67 18.62
N SER A 696 42.69 -5.60 17.85
CA SER A 696 42.94 -4.23 18.32
C SER A 696 42.06 -3.81 19.48
N SER A 697 40.88 -4.45 19.64
CA SER A 697 39.92 -4.13 20.71
C SER A 697 40.16 -4.92 22.00
N THR A 698 40.55 -6.20 21.90
CA THR A 698 40.70 -7.08 23.05
C THR A 698 42.16 -7.38 23.41
N GLY A 699 43.08 -7.17 22.48
CA GLY A 699 44.49 -7.56 22.63
C GLY A 699 44.73 -9.07 22.64
N LEU A 700 43.76 -9.89 22.27
CA LEU A 700 43.79 -11.34 22.31
C LEU A 700 43.89 -11.96 20.92
N TYR A 701 44.48 -13.12 20.81
CA TYR A 701 44.42 -13.94 19.61
C TYR A 701 43.08 -14.70 19.56
N PRO A 702 42.45 -14.87 18.38
CA PRO A 702 41.23 -15.65 18.28
C PRO A 702 41.51 -17.13 18.58
N LEU A 703 40.68 -17.73 19.43
CA LEU A 703 40.70 -19.17 19.74
C LEU A 703 39.54 -19.92 19.09
N PHE A 704 38.46 -19.21 18.84
CA PHE A 704 37.27 -19.74 18.18
C PHE A 704 36.79 -18.72 17.19
N PHE A 705 36.10 -19.16 16.16
CA PHE A 705 35.41 -18.26 15.24
C PHE A 705 33.96 -18.74 14.99
N ASN A 706 33.14 -17.79 14.66
CA ASN A 706 31.74 -17.96 14.27
C ASN A 706 31.46 -16.96 13.15
N GLY A 707 30.51 -17.27 12.27
CA GLY A 707 30.14 -16.39 11.16
C GLY A 707 28.89 -16.90 10.47
N PHE A 708 28.81 -16.66 9.16
CA PHE A 708 27.66 -17.11 8.35
C PHE A 708 28.11 -18.19 7.35
N GLU A 709 27.26 -19.15 7.06
CA GLU A 709 27.47 -20.18 6.04
C GLU A 709 26.19 -20.52 5.29
N ASN A 710 26.34 -21.02 4.06
CA ASN A 710 25.20 -21.61 3.37
C ASN A 710 24.88 -22.98 3.98
N GLN A 711 23.63 -23.14 4.36
CA GLN A 711 23.15 -24.42 4.88
C GLN A 711 23.22 -25.50 3.79
N CYS A 712 23.62 -26.71 4.19
CA CYS A 712 23.66 -27.89 3.31
C CYS A 712 22.26 -28.44 2.97
N GLN A 713 21.23 -27.99 3.69
CA GLN A 713 19.87 -28.44 3.55
C GLN A 713 19.17 -27.75 2.39
N THR A 714 18.16 -28.47 1.86
CA THR A 714 17.17 -27.88 0.95
C THR A 714 15.78 -27.98 1.57
N PHE A 715 14.91 -27.06 1.19
CA PHE A 715 13.57 -26.96 1.75
C PHE A 715 12.53 -27.01 0.64
N GLY A 716 11.53 -27.86 0.83
CA GLY A 716 10.32 -27.89 0.01
C GLY A 716 9.17 -27.25 0.79
N VAL A 717 8.63 -26.15 0.29
CA VAL A 717 7.47 -25.46 0.88
C VAL A 717 6.28 -25.63 -0.04
N TYR A 718 5.24 -26.27 0.45
CA TYR A 718 3.99 -26.40 -0.30
C TYR A 718 2.83 -25.83 0.52
N GLY A 719 1.90 -25.22 -0.16
CA GLY A 719 0.76 -24.62 0.50
C GLY A 719 -0.39 -24.29 -0.41
N ALA A 720 -1.47 -23.91 0.23
CA ALA A 720 -2.71 -23.46 -0.37
C ALA A 720 -3.16 -22.17 0.29
N GLU A 721 -3.60 -21.24 -0.52
CA GLU A 721 -4.15 -19.96 -0.12
C GLU A 721 -5.57 -19.83 -0.66
N LEU A 722 -6.49 -19.36 0.14
CA LEU A 722 -7.86 -19.06 -0.24
C LEU A 722 -8.25 -17.71 0.32
N GLY A 723 -8.68 -16.80 -0.54
CA GLY A 723 -9.26 -15.51 -0.20
C GLY A 723 -10.69 -15.44 -0.70
N LEU A 724 -11.57 -14.98 0.15
CA LEU A 724 -12.97 -14.70 -0.15
C LEU A 724 -13.27 -13.27 0.31
N ARG A 725 -13.83 -12.48 -0.59
CA ARG A 725 -14.39 -11.17 -0.26
C ARG A 725 -15.81 -11.09 -0.77
N THR A 726 -16.74 -10.61 0.07
CA THR A 726 -18.15 -10.53 -0.31
C THR A 726 -18.78 -9.24 0.17
N PHE A 727 -19.69 -8.71 -0.67
CA PHE A 727 -20.42 -7.47 -0.50
C PHE A 727 -21.93 -7.76 -0.53
N PRO A 728 -22.48 -8.43 0.51
CA PRO A 728 -23.85 -8.94 0.47
C PRO A 728 -24.91 -7.84 0.40
N VAL A 729 -24.62 -6.69 0.96
CA VAL A 729 -25.43 -5.47 0.90
C VAL A 729 -24.50 -4.26 0.87
N GLU A 730 -25.02 -3.15 0.38
CA GLU A 730 -24.33 -1.87 0.40
C GLU A 730 -23.81 -1.51 1.81
N GLY A 731 -22.51 -1.15 1.94
CA GLY A 731 -21.85 -0.77 3.19
C GLY A 731 -21.43 -1.93 4.10
N LEU A 732 -21.59 -3.17 3.68
CA LEU A 732 -21.13 -4.34 4.39
C LEU A 732 -20.11 -5.09 3.53
N ASP A 733 -18.86 -5.07 3.96
CA ASP A 733 -17.76 -5.81 3.37
C ASP A 733 -17.33 -6.92 4.33
N LEU A 734 -17.31 -8.15 3.86
CA LEU A 734 -16.88 -9.31 4.61
C LEU A 734 -15.69 -9.95 3.88
N TYR A 735 -14.64 -10.30 4.60
CA TYR A 735 -13.54 -11.06 4.04
C TYR A 735 -13.18 -12.27 4.91
N ALA A 736 -12.67 -13.31 4.26
CA ALA A 736 -12.10 -14.47 4.91
C ALA A 736 -10.91 -14.98 4.10
N ASN A 737 -9.76 -15.10 4.75
CA ASN A 737 -8.54 -15.59 4.14
C ASN A 737 -8.01 -16.77 4.95
N TYR A 738 -7.70 -17.85 4.27
CA TYR A 738 -7.09 -19.03 4.88
C TYR A 738 -5.79 -19.37 4.17
N THR A 739 -4.78 -19.71 4.95
CA THR A 739 -3.50 -20.20 4.45
C THR A 739 -3.16 -21.52 5.14
N PHE A 740 -2.89 -22.52 4.33
CA PHE A 740 -2.23 -23.75 4.74
C PHE A 740 -0.83 -23.79 4.16
N MET A 741 0.17 -24.11 4.98
CA MET A 741 1.55 -24.19 4.53
C MET A 741 2.33 -25.23 5.33
N GLN A 742 3.18 -25.97 4.65
CA GLN A 742 4.08 -26.92 5.28
C GLN A 742 5.47 -26.80 4.67
N VAL A 743 6.48 -26.74 5.54
CA VAL A 743 7.89 -26.78 5.18
C VAL A 743 8.42 -28.21 5.40
N LYS A 744 9.06 -28.77 4.37
CA LYS A 744 9.78 -30.05 4.45
C LYS A 744 11.25 -29.80 4.20
N GLN A 745 12.05 -30.22 5.15
CA GLN A 745 13.50 -30.16 5.10
C GLN A 745 14.08 -31.46 4.52
N ALA A 746 15.02 -31.32 3.59
CA ALA A 746 15.75 -32.45 3.03
C ALA A 746 17.25 -32.26 3.34
N ASN A 747 17.84 -33.31 3.94
CA ASN A 747 19.19 -33.28 4.49
C ASN A 747 20.19 -34.08 3.62
N SER A 748 19.83 -34.41 2.40
CA SER A 748 20.63 -35.25 1.53
C SER A 748 22.02 -34.74 1.16
N GLY A 749 22.21 -33.40 1.29
CA GLY A 749 23.50 -32.73 1.07
C GLY A 749 24.40 -32.63 2.30
N CYS A 750 23.92 -33.04 3.48
CA CYS A 750 24.59 -32.76 4.75
C CYS A 750 25.43 -33.92 5.24
N SER A 751 26.60 -33.65 5.80
CA SER A 751 27.42 -34.61 6.53
C SER A 751 26.78 -34.96 7.89
N ALA A 752 27.16 -36.06 8.49
CA ALA A 752 26.67 -36.44 9.81
C ALA A 752 27.03 -35.43 10.91
N ALA A 753 28.18 -34.79 10.80
CA ALA A 753 28.61 -33.72 11.71
C ALA A 753 27.71 -32.49 11.59
N GLN A 754 27.38 -32.06 10.37
CA GLN A 754 26.47 -30.95 10.14
C GLN A 754 25.06 -31.27 10.68
N LEU A 755 24.55 -32.47 10.43
CA LEU A 755 23.24 -32.91 10.91
C LEU A 755 23.08 -32.89 12.43
N ALA A 756 24.18 -33.05 13.16
CA ALA A 756 24.18 -32.98 14.62
C ALA A 756 24.03 -31.56 15.16
N LEU A 757 24.28 -30.55 14.32
CA LEU A 757 24.28 -29.14 14.67
C LEU A 757 23.07 -28.38 14.10
N ILE A 758 22.26 -29.06 13.26
CA ILE A 758 21.14 -28.42 12.57
C ILE A 758 19.87 -28.59 13.36
N ALA A 759 19.18 -27.51 13.62
CA ALA A 759 17.86 -27.53 14.21
C ALA A 759 16.79 -27.83 13.13
N ASN A 760 15.70 -28.50 13.53
CA ASN A 760 14.51 -28.60 12.70
C ASN A 760 13.85 -27.21 12.63
N ASP A 761 13.69 -26.68 11.43
CA ASP A 761 13.04 -25.41 11.23
C ASP A 761 11.52 -25.58 11.04
N ALA A 762 10.77 -25.30 12.10
CA ALA A 762 9.30 -25.28 12.12
C ALA A 762 8.76 -23.89 12.52
N ARG A 763 9.52 -22.84 12.25
CA ARG A 763 9.21 -21.42 12.57
C ARG A 763 7.98 -20.90 11.84
N THR A 764 7.46 -21.64 10.88
CA THR A 764 6.33 -21.25 10.06
C THR A 764 5.05 -21.88 10.58
N SER A 765 4.04 -21.09 10.82
CA SER A 765 2.73 -21.59 11.23
C SER A 765 2.04 -22.33 10.08
N ALA A 766 1.54 -23.55 10.37
CA ALA A 766 0.92 -24.39 9.34
C ALA A 766 -0.46 -23.87 8.91
N HIS A 767 -1.20 -23.25 9.82
CA HIS A 767 -2.56 -22.78 9.57
C HIS A 767 -2.73 -21.35 10.04
N LYS A 768 -3.21 -20.48 9.14
CA LYS A 768 -3.60 -19.11 9.43
C LYS A 768 -4.99 -18.84 8.91
N LEU A 769 -5.82 -18.20 9.72
CA LEU A 769 -7.17 -17.78 9.35
C LEU A 769 -7.34 -16.30 9.70
N ASN A 770 -7.71 -15.51 8.71
CA ASN A 770 -8.04 -14.10 8.89
C ASN A 770 -9.45 -13.87 8.39
N THR A 771 -10.30 -13.28 9.21
CA THR A 771 -11.66 -12.91 8.82
C THR A 771 -11.97 -11.51 9.32
N GLY A 772 -12.79 -10.78 8.59
CA GLY A 772 -13.18 -9.45 9.03
C GLY A 772 -14.49 -9.00 8.47
N ILE A 773 -15.05 -8.03 9.15
CA ILE A 773 -16.29 -7.35 8.83
C ILE A 773 -16.02 -5.86 8.85
N GLN A 774 -16.36 -5.16 7.78
CA GLN A 774 -16.34 -3.71 7.70
C GLN A 774 -17.75 -3.21 7.42
N VAL A 775 -18.18 -2.24 8.21
CA VAL A 775 -19.54 -1.65 8.11
C VAL A 775 -19.43 -0.15 7.94
N ARG A 776 -20.21 0.38 7.00
CA ARG A 776 -20.43 1.81 6.80
C ARG A 776 -21.92 2.08 6.73
N THR A 777 -22.40 3.00 7.53
CA THR A 777 -23.82 3.27 7.60
C THR A 777 -24.18 4.68 7.11
N PRO A 778 -25.39 4.89 6.58
CA PRO A 778 -25.90 6.23 6.28
C PRO A 778 -25.98 7.14 7.51
N LEU A 779 -25.99 6.56 8.72
CA LEU A 779 -25.96 7.29 9.99
C LEU A 779 -24.56 7.87 10.31
N ARG A 780 -23.60 7.72 9.38
CA ARG A 780 -22.18 8.17 9.52
C ARG A 780 -21.42 7.42 10.63
N ILE A 781 -21.90 6.25 10.99
CA ILE A 781 -21.20 5.32 11.89
C ILE A 781 -20.49 4.30 11.01
N ASP A 782 -19.19 4.19 11.21
CA ASP A 782 -18.31 3.22 10.55
C ASP A 782 -17.72 2.28 11.59
N GLY A 783 -17.46 1.03 11.22
CA GLY A 783 -16.78 0.11 12.12
C GLY A 783 -16.14 -1.05 11.40
N SER A 784 -15.22 -1.71 12.10
CA SER A 784 -14.66 -2.99 11.67
C SER A 784 -14.45 -3.92 12.85
N ILE A 785 -14.44 -5.20 12.55
CA ILE A 785 -13.98 -6.27 13.42
C ILE A 785 -13.10 -7.18 12.56
N ASP A 786 -11.86 -7.37 12.99
CA ASP A 786 -10.88 -8.21 12.32
C ASP A 786 -10.43 -9.31 13.30
N PHE A 787 -10.54 -10.57 12.89
CA PHE A 787 -10.13 -11.72 13.65
C PHE A 787 -8.99 -12.45 12.95
N HIS A 788 -7.93 -12.77 13.71
CA HIS A 788 -6.77 -13.51 13.23
C HIS A 788 -6.53 -14.72 14.14
N TYR A 789 -6.22 -15.84 13.52
CA TYR A 789 -5.77 -17.05 14.19
C TYR A 789 -4.49 -17.54 13.55
N VAL A 790 -3.51 -17.86 14.39
CA VAL A 790 -2.21 -18.43 13.99
C VAL A 790 -2.00 -19.71 14.77
N SER A 791 -1.68 -20.81 14.07
CA SER A 791 -1.40 -22.10 14.69
C SER A 791 -0.03 -22.12 15.38
N PRO A 792 0.24 -23.08 16.28
CA PRO A 792 1.53 -23.15 16.99
C PRO A 792 2.72 -23.22 16.05
N GLN A 793 3.86 -22.77 16.56
CA GLN A 793 5.16 -22.77 15.89
C GLN A 793 6.24 -23.30 16.82
N ASP A 794 7.22 -23.98 16.27
CA ASP A 794 8.42 -24.41 16.98
C ASP A 794 9.63 -23.68 16.41
N TRP A 795 10.31 -22.93 17.26
CA TRP A 795 11.46 -22.14 16.90
C TRP A 795 12.73 -22.79 17.43
N ALA A 796 13.77 -22.80 16.64
CA ALA A 796 15.11 -23.11 17.07
C ALA A 796 15.94 -21.82 17.00
N GLU A 797 16.34 -21.33 18.15
CA GLU A 797 17.15 -20.12 18.28
C GLU A 797 18.48 -20.43 18.92
N GLN A 798 19.50 -19.71 18.49
CA GLN A 798 20.82 -19.79 19.10
C GLN A 798 20.84 -18.92 20.35
N ILE A 799 21.21 -19.50 21.48
CA ILE A 799 21.33 -18.82 22.75
C ILE A 799 22.68 -19.11 23.39
N THR A 800 23.12 -18.21 24.27
CA THR A 800 24.26 -18.46 25.12
C THR A 800 23.83 -19.22 26.37
N ASP A 801 24.34 -20.42 26.58
CA ASP A 801 24.22 -21.11 27.85
C ASP A 801 25.09 -20.36 28.88
N ILE A 802 24.42 -19.75 29.88
CA ILE A 802 25.06 -18.97 30.93
C ILE A 802 26.03 -19.80 31.77
N GLN A 803 25.78 -21.11 31.94
CA GLN A 803 26.60 -21.99 32.75
C GLN A 803 27.85 -22.46 32.00
N THR A 804 27.68 -22.82 30.74
CA THR A 804 28.79 -23.35 29.90
C THR A 804 29.48 -22.27 29.09
N GLN A 805 28.89 -21.08 28.97
CA GLN A 805 29.35 -19.99 28.11
C GLN A 805 29.46 -20.42 26.64
N ARG A 806 28.60 -21.33 26.21
CA ARG A 806 28.56 -21.82 24.83
C ARG A 806 27.30 -21.37 24.13
N LEU A 807 27.41 -21.11 22.84
CA LEU A 807 26.27 -20.93 21.97
C LEU A 807 25.66 -22.29 21.66
N GLU A 808 24.38 -22.46 21.97
CA GLU A 808 23.65 -23.71 21.76
C GLU A 808 22.32 -23.42 21.08
N TYR A 809 21.83 -24.36 20.26
CA TYR A 809 20.45 -24.24 19.76
C TYR A 809 19.46 -24.71 20.80
N GLN A 810 18.53 -23.86 21.14
CA GLN A 810 17.41 -24.19 22.02
C GLN A 810 16.10 -24.13 21.22
N SER A 811 15.25 -25.12 21.44
CA SER A 811 13.91 -25.14 20.84
C SER A 811 12.91 -24.45 21.75
N PHE A 812 12.11 -23.56 21.17
CA PHE A 812 11.04 -22.83 21.82
C PHE A 812 9.71 -23.14 21.17
N HIS A 813 8.72 -23.51 21.99
CA HIS A 813 7.36 -23.72 21.51
C HIS A 813 6.52 -22.45 21.74
N LEU A 814 6.01 -21.87 20.66
CA LEU A 814 5.02 -20.80 20.69
C LEU A 814 3.64 -21.39 20.47
N GLY A 815 2.74 -21.21 21.46
CA GLY A 815 1.37 -21.68 21.38
C GLY A 815 0.57 -20.97 20.29
N ALA A 816 -0.55 -21.56 19.88
CA ALA A 816 -1.50 -20.88 19.00
C ALA A 816 -2.05 -19.63 19.69
N TYR A 817 -2.30 -18.57 18.91
CA TYR A 817 -2.90 -17.34 19.42
C TYR A 817 -4.01 -16.80 18.51
N THR A 818 -4.82 -15.91 19.10
CA THR A 818 -5.91 -15.23 18.43
C THR A 818 -5.86 -13.74 18.69
N LEU A 819 -6.03 -12.94 17.64
CA LEU A 819 -6.19 -11.50 17.75
C LEU A 819 -7.60 -11.12 17.30
N LEU A 820 -8.30 -10.34 18.11
CA LEU A 820 -9.55 -9.70 17.73
C LEU A 820 -9.35 -8.19 17.83
N ASN A 821 -9.35 -7.52 16.68
CA ASN A 821 -9.29 -6.07 16.63
C ASN A 821 -10.68 -5.52 16.31
N ALA A 822 -11.03 -4.38 16.89
CA ALA A 822 -12.31 -3.72 16.65
C ALA A 822 -12.13 -2.22 16.57
N ARG A 823 -12.86 -1.58 15.65
CA ARG A 823 -12.93 -0.13 15.50
C ARG A 823 -14.37 0.32 15.40
N LEU A 824 -14.69 1.45 16.02
CA LEU A 824 -15.95 2.17 15.86
C LEU A 824 -15.64 3.65 15.66
N GLY A 825 -16.18 4.24 14.59
CA GLY A 825 -16.01 5.64 14.23
C GLY A 825 -17.35 6.33 13.97
N TYR A 826 -17.40 7.62 14.23
CA TYR A 826 -18.52 8.50 13.94
C TYR A 826 -18.04 9.72 13.18
N ARG A 827 -18.61 9.95 11.98
CA ARG A 827 -18.34 11.10 11.13
C ARG A 827 -19.36 12.21 11.34
N PHE A 828 -18.92 13.46 11.39
CA PHE A 828 -19.78 14.62 11.58
C PHE A 828 -19.27 15.81 10.77
N GLN A 829 -19.94 16.99 10.85
CA GLN A 829 -19.59 18.16 10.05
C GLN A 829 -19.50 17.87 8.53
N HIS A 830 -20.53 17.19 7.96
CA HIS A 830 -20.56 16.81 6.55
C HIS A 830 -19.35 15.95 6.12
N ASP A 831 -18.96 15.02 7.02
CA ASP A 831 -17.84 14.08 6.86
C ASP A 831 -16.43 14.69 6.91
N HIS A 832 -16.32 15.98 7.26
CA HIS A 832 -15.01 16.61 7.48
C HIS A 832 -14.34 16.16 8.77
N ALA A 833 -15.10 15.81 9.80
CA ALA A 833 -14.59 15.39 11.09
C ALA A 833 -14.97 13.93 11.40
N GLU A 834 -14.06 13.19 12.02
CA GLU A 834 -14.27 11.83 12.48
C GLU A 834 -13.68 11.63 13.87
N LEU A 835 -14.46 11.02 14.77
CA LEU A 835 -14.00 10.53 16.07
C LEU A 835 -14.11 9.01 16.06
N SER A 836 -13.03 8.31 16.40
CA SER A 836 -13.05 6.84 16.42
C SER A 836 -12.31 6.26 17.63
N GLY A 837 -12.78 5.09 18.09
CA GLY A 837 -12.13 4.26 19.09
C GLY A 837 -11.68 2.94 18.48
N VAL A 838 -10.49 2.49 18.84
CA VAL A 838 -9.87 1.26 18.35
C VAL A 838 -9.42 0.41 19.54
N ALA A 839 -9.71 -0.88 19.48
CA ALA A 839 -9.23 -1.87 20.41
C ALA A 839 -8.40 -2.91 19.66
N PHE A 840 -7.11 -2.97 19.95
CA PHE A 840 -6.21 -4.02 19.47
C PHE A 840 -6.20 -5.15 20.47
N ASN A 841 -6.22 -6.40 20.00
CA ASN A 841 -6.28 -7.61 20.83
C ASN A 841 -7.36 -7.51 21.92
N LEU A 842 -8.61 -7.24 21.52
CA LEU A 842 -9.75 -7.02 22.41
C LEU A 842 -9.98 -8.19 23.39
N LEU A 843 -9.63 -9.41 23.00
CA LEU A 843 -9.74 -10.62 23.82
C LEU A 843 -8.66 -10.70 24.89
N ASP A 844 -7.62 -9.86 24.83
CA ASP A 844 -6.44 -9.87 25.69
C ASP A 844 -5.75 -11.26 25.72
N ASP A 845 -5.66 -11.91 24.56
CA ASP A 845 -4.92 -13.14 24.38
C ASP A 845 -3.42 -12.83 24.46
N ARG A 846 -2.85 -12.98 25.67
CA ARG A 846 -1.45 -12.67 25.92
C ARG A 846 -0.53 -13.74 25.35
N HIS A 847 0.19 -13.38 24.31
CA HIS A 847 1.07 -14.28 23.55
C HIS A 847 2.35 -13.56 23.14
N ARG A 848 3.29 -14.33 22.64
CA ARG A 848 4.50 -13.87 21.95
C ARG A 848 4.47 -14.37 20.52
N GLU A 849 4.99 -13.60 19.61
CA GLU A 849 5.11 -13.97 18.19
C GLU A 849 6.55 -14.36 17.80
N HIS A 850 7.49 -14.15 18.73
CA HIS A 850 8.88 -14.60 18.64
C HIS A 850 9.33 -15.06 20.01
N PRO A 851 10.23 -16.08 20.13
CA PRO A 851 10.72 -16.55 21.45
C PRO A 851 11.28 -15.45 22.34
N PHE A 852 11.94 -14.46 21.74
CA PHE A 852 12.54 -13.32 22.43
C PHE A 852 11.66 -12.08 22.41
N GLY A 853 10.46 -12.18 21.84
CA GLY A 853 9.52 -11.07 21.72
C GLY A 853 8.84 -10.71 23.03
N GLN A 854 8.29 -9.51 23.09
CA GLN A 854 7.45 -9.04 24.18
C GLN A 854 6.11 -9.77 24.21
N PHE A 855 5.48 -9.83 25.40
CA PHE A 855 4.10 -10.32 25.49
C PHE A 855 3.15 -9.25 24.98
N ILE A 856 2.47 -9.56 23.87
CA ILE A 856 1.44 -8.73 23.25
C ILE A 856 0.14 -8.87 24.03
N GLY A 857 -0.38 -7.76 24.53
CA GLY A 857 -1.65 -7.67 25.24
C GLY A 857 -2.64 -6.74 24.55
N ARG A 858 -3.74 -6.41 25.24
CA ARG A 858 -4.72 -5.46 24.72
C ARG A 858 -4.19 -4.03 24.76
N ARG A 859 -4.55 -3.24 23.73
CA ARG A 859 -4.31 -1.79 23.65
C ARG A 859 -5.55 -1.08 23.13
N LEU A 860 -5.93 0.01 23.80
CA LEU A 860 -7.04 0.86 23.41
C LEU A 860 -6.49 2.22 22.94
N MET A 861 -7.05 2.75 21.87
CA MET A 861 -6.72 4.07 21.33
C MET A 861 -7.99 4.80 20.87
N ALA A 862 -7.98 6.13 20.96
CA ALA A 862 -8.98 7.01 20.40
C ALA A 862 -8.33 7.96 19.40
N PHE A 863 -9.04 8.26 18.30
CA PHE A 863 -8.53 9.12 17.23
C PHE A 863 -9.52 10.22 16.90
N PHE A 864 -8.98 11.37 16.54
CA PHE A 864 -9.72 12.48 15.95
C PHE A 864 -9.06 12.89 14.64
N ALA A 865 -9.80 12.80 13.55
CA ALA A 865 -9.37 13.21 12.22
C ALA A 865 -10.22 14.37 11.70
N TYR A 866 -9.60 15.28 10.95
CA TYR A 866 -10.27 16.39 10.30
C TYR A 866 -9.71 16.65 8.91
N ASN A 867 -10.59 16.81 7.91
CA ASN A 867 -10.26 17.18 6.54
C ASN A 867 -10.82 18.56 6.23
N PHE A 868 -9.96 19.44 5.67
CA PHE A 868 -10.30 20.83 5.37
C PHE A 868 -11.05 21.01 4.06
#